data_af3315bed5c828538eafe37fa9c77ed3
#
_entry.id   af3315bed5c828538eafe37fa9c77ed3
#
_cell.length_a   1.000
_cell.length_b   1.000
_cell.length_c   1.000
_cell.angle_alpha   90.00
_cell.angle_beta   90.00
_cell.angle_gamma   90.00
#
_symmetry.space_group_name_H-M   'P 1'
#
loop_
_entity.id
_entity.type
_entity.pdbx_description
1 polymer ?
#
loop_
_entity_poly.entity_id
_entity_poly.type
_entity_poly.pdbx_seq_one_letter_code
_entity_poly.pdbx_strand_id
1 'polypeptide(L)'
;MGSITEENLVHQLSSMASYIRIALALSLALAAASGEELRSRTGLMALYDFNESQGTDIKDVAGVGAPLDLEIEKITQVTRQKGALKVTARATIKSKKPAARFQAAVKRTGELTLETWVEPANLKQSGPARIVTLSKDGSNRNLTLGQEGNQFSVRMRTKKTSANGIPSVDSDKGTVKTALTHVVYTRDRSGRTHLYLNGEKVEEKTIDGSTSNWARDYHLGLANEMSNDRPWLGTFHLVALYSRDLLPHEVRNHFQLGPDAETAPAPELVKVDPNEQLFDEAIAPIFAKHCLECHDAATNKGKLDLSSKVAATKGGSEGTAIEAGHADQSLLWDVVQADEMPHDREPLSPTEKALLKEWIDGGAKWASPTIDPLAHKRDRRATENWVRRLTLSEYIDTVRSSVGVDIRKEATELLPKDLRADGFNNTAYNLGVDFKHIESYAELASIIVSRMDMKAFAKRFNRRIQFTDKAMATLLQRMGTWLLRGPLEDHEIIAYRGISTTVASGGGSYEEAAAYIVEAMLQSPRFIYQVENQRGDGQVWPVSEYELASRLSYMLWGSSPDKTLMDGAEKGRLYDRVEVEKEVDRMLDDPRTITRSLEFASQWLNLGRLQNLRPNADKFPSWDPALAEDMKAETLAFFKEVVWENGRPLGDLLNAPYTFTTPRLAKHYNLAVTIDNTPNSLQRVNLEKDKARGGLLTHGSILTIGGDEASTVTRGLLVLHDLLRSGVNDPPPGVDTTPVPSEPGRTQRSIAEERIQSKSCGGCHQKFEPLAFGMSKFDGLGTFLEKDHFGNALQDDGEILFPGDSKAIPFQSSAELMDLLAKSSLVQENITWKVAQFALGRPLVGSDTPHIKKIHAQAQKEGGTYKAILKAIALSDYIQSTRTEALNEP
;
A
#
# COMPACT_ATOMS: atom_id res chain seq x y z
N MET A 1 -40.86 51.64 -7.88
CA MET A 1 -39.43 51.55 -8.08
C MET A 1 -38.80 51.17 -6.73
N GLY A 2 -38.62 49.90 -6.47
CA GLY A 2 -38.02 49.40 -5.24
C GLY A 2 -36.51 49.27 -5.41
N SER A 3 -35.72 49.90 -4.55
CA SER A 3 -34.28 49.83 -4.51
C SER A 3 -33.84 48.41 -4.05
N ILE A 4 -33.13 47.74 -4.94
CA ILE A 4 -32.45 46.50 -4.57
C ILE A 4 -31.23 46.93 -3.74
N THR A 5 -31.15 46.51 -2.49
CA THR A 5 -30.01 46.77 -1.58
C THR A 5 -28.82 45.91 -1.97
N GLU A 6 -27.61 46.42 -1.82
CA GLU A 6 -26.34 45.69 -2.10
C GLU A 6 -26.25 44.30 -1.42
N GLU A 7 -26.85 44.14 -0.24
CA GLU A 7 -26.92 42.86 0.47
C GLU A 7 -27.71 41.79 -0.28
N ASN A 8 -28.77 42.15 -1.00
CA ASN A 8 -29.54 41.21 -1.82
C ASN A 8 -28.78 40.77 -3.06
N LEU A 9 -27.93 41.64 -3.61
CA LEU A 9 -27.07 41.31 -4.77
C LEU A 9 -25.94 40.34 -4.38
N VAL A 10 -25.34 40.58 -3.23
CA VAL A 10 -24.27 39.67 -2.68
C VAL A 10 -24.84 38.29 -2.32
N HIS A 11 -26.06 38.23 -1.76
CA HIS A 11 -26.73 36.96 -1.46
C HIS A 11 -27.14 36.20 -2.73
N GLN A 12 -27.59 36.89 -3.80
CA GLN A 12 -27.90 36.26 -5.08
C GLN A 12 -26.64 35.79 -5.83
N LEU A 13 -25.53 36.54 -5.78
CA LEU A 13 -24.25 36.15 -6.38
C LEU A 13 -23.59 34.97 -5.62
N SER A 14 -23.70 34.93 -4.29
CA SER A 14 -23.26 33.81 -3.46
C SER A 14 -24.08 32.54 -3.72
N SER A 15 -25.40 32.68 -3.89
CA SER A 15 -26.32 31.59 -4.26
C SER A 15 -26.03 31.09 -5.67
N MET A 16 -25.84 31.96 -6.68
CA MET A 16 -25.47 31.55 -8.04
C MET A 16 -24.10 30.86 -8.09
N ALA A 17 -23.10 31.33 -7.33
CA ALA A 17 -21.80 30.66 -7.22
C ALA A 17 -21.91 29.27 -6.57
N SER A 18 -22.80 29.11 -5.59
CA SER A 18 -23.09 27.80 -4.98
C SER A 18 -23.80 26.86 -5.94
N TYR A 19 -24.78 27.37 -6.73
CA TYR A 19 -25.45 26.58 -7.77
C TYR A 19 -24.51 26.19 -8.91
N ILE A 20 -23.60 27.06 -9.31
CA ILE A 20 -22.57 26.75 -10.31
C ILE A 20 -21.57 25.70 -9.76
N ARG A 21 -21.17 25.78 -8.50
CA ARG A 21 -20.32 24.77 -7.86
C ARG A 21 -21.04 23.42 -7.70
N ILE A 22 -22.33 23.43 -7.34
CA ILE A 22 -23.15 22.21 -7.26
C ILE A 22 -23.40 21.64 -8.67
N ALA A 23 -23.62 22.45 -9.66
CA ALA A 23 -23.76 22.01 -11.05
C ALA A 23 -22.45 21.47 -11.64
N LEU A 24 -21.29 22.09 -11.32
CA LEU A 24 -19.98 21.54 -11.68
C LEU A 24 -19.67 20.23 -10.91
N ALA A 25 -19.97 20.17 -9.62
CA ALA A 25 -19.81 18.95 -8.83
C ALA A 25 -20.77 17.84 -9.28
N LEU A 26 -22.00 18.18 -9.67
CA LEU A 26 -22.93 17.21 -10.26
C LEU A 26 -22.53 16.79 -11.68
N SER A 27 -21.98 17.69 -12.50
CA SER A 27 -21.44 17.30 -13.82
C SER A 27 -20.19 16.46 -13.69
N LEU A 28 -19.30 16.72 -12.73
CA LEU A 28 -18.15 15.87 -12.39
C LEU A 28 -18.58 14.53 -11.78
N ALA A 29 -19.64 14.51 -10.97
CA ALA A 29 -20.21 13.28 -10.43
C ALA A 29 -20.98 12.47 -11.50
N LEU A 30 -21.61 13.14 -12.47
CA LEU A 30 -22.23 12.47 -13.64
C LEU A 30 -21.17 11.99 -14.64
N ALA A 31 -20.08 12.73 -14.86
CA ALA A 31 -18.95 12.26 -15.67
C ALA A 31 -18.26 11.04 -15.04
N ALA A 32 -18.12 11.01 -13.70
CA ALA A 32 -17.67 9.83 -12.98
C ALA A 32 -18.68 8.65 -13.01
N ALA A 33 -19.96 8.94 -13.21
CA ALA A 33 -21.02 7.92 -13.33
C ALA A 33 -21.26 7.49 -14.79
N SER A 34 -20.83 8.31 -15.79
CA SER A 34 -20.95 8.01 -17.23
C SER A 34 -19.76 7.27 -17.82
N GLY A 35 -18.68 7.04 -17.03
CA GLY A 35 -17.49 6.35 -17.52
C GLY A 35 -16.75 7.10 -18.63
N GLU A 36 -16.89 8.42 -18.75
CA GLU A 36 -16.03 9.21 -19.64
C GLU A 36 -14.59 9.16 -19.13
N GLU A 37 -13.80 8.31 -19.74
CA GLU A 37 -12.38 8.22 -19.50
C GLU A 37 -11.72 9.47 -20.09
N LEU A 38 -10.96 10.19 -19.25
CA LEU A 38 -10.20 11.38 -19.63
C LEU A 38 -8.77 10.97 -20.07
N ARG A 39 -8.09 11.84 -20.85
CA ARG A 39 -6.67 11.66 -21.15
C ARG A 39 -5.85 11.59 -19.86
N SER A 40 -4.96 10.62 -19.75
CA SER A 40 -4.09 10.43 -18.57
C SER A 40 -3.18 11.64 -18.35
N ARG A 41 -3.19 12.17 -17.12
CA ARG A 41 -2.29 13.24 -16.70
C ARG A 41 -1.02 12.73 -16.01
N THR A 42 -1.04 11.53 -15.48
CA THR A 42 0.10 10.97 -14.74
C THR A 42 1.34 10.91 -15.65
N GLY A 43 2.41 11.56 -15.22
CA GLY A 43 3.66 11.64 -15.97
C GLY A 43 3.65 12.61 -17.14
N LEU A 44 2.56 13.34 -17.40
CA LEU A 44 2.52 14.35 -18.44
C LEU A 44 3.50 15.48 -18.13
N MET A 45 4.34 15.85 -19.10
CA MET A 45 5.41 16.83 -18.97
C MET A 45 5.24 18.05 -19.90
N ALA A 46 4.63 17.86 -21.06
CA ALA A 46 4.25 18.91 -21.99
C ALA A 46 3.08 18.45 -22.85
N LEU A 47 2.17 19.37 -23.17
CA LEU A 47 0.99 19.13 -24.01
C LEU A 47 0.72 20.34 -24.90
N TYR A 48 0.56 20.10 -26.22
CA TYR A 48 0.22 21.09 -27.21
C TYR A 48 -1.06 20.65 -27.94
N ASP A 49 -2.12 21.39 -27.78
CA ASP A 49 -3.45 21.15 -28.34
C ASP A 49 -3.78 22.05 -29.57
N PHE A 50 -2.84 22.95 -29.91
CA PHE A 50 -2.90 23.88 -31.04
C PHE A 50 -4.20 24.73 -31.10
N ASN A 51 -4.77 25.07 -29.96
CA ASN A 51 -5.98 25.83 -29.86
C ASN A 51 -5.84 27.33 -30.17
N GLU A 52 -4.59 27.84 -30.22
CA GLU A 52 -4.33 29.24 -30.59
C GLU A 52 -4.57 29.48 -32.11
N SER A 53 -5.47 30.36 -32.41
CA SER A 53 -5.88 30.67 -33.81
C SER A 53 -4.92 31.64 -34.53
N GLN A 54 -4.01 32.34 -33.83
CA GLN A 54 -3.10 33.33 -34.40
C GLN A 54 -1.83 33.53 -33.55
N GLY A 55 -0.86 34.26 -34.10
CA GLY A 55 0.43 34.52 -33.45
C GLY A 55 1.46 33.42 -33.68
N THR A 56 2.66 33.62 -33.16
CA THR A 56 3.81 32.71 -33.31
C THR A 56 3.98 31.75 -32.14
N ASP A 57 3.34 31.99 -31.01
CA ASP A 57 3.44 31.18 -29.79
C ASP A 57 2.52 29.96 -29.85
N ILE A 58 3.00 28.81 -29.40
CA ILE A 58 2.22 27.62 -29.10
C ILE A 58 2.42 27.30 -27.63
N LYS A 59 1.34 27.29 -26.85
CA LYS A 59 1.39 27.13 -25.41
C LYS A 59 1.50 25.68 -24.98
N ASP A 60 2.33 25.44 -23.98
CA ASP A 60 2.30 24.20 -23.22
C ASP A 60 1.13 24.26 -22.23
N VAL A 61 0.08 23.49 -22.50
CA VAL A 61 -1.15 23.46 -21.69
C VAL A 61 -1.14 22.30 -20.67
N ALA A 62 -0.03 21.59 -20.50
CA ALA A 62 0.06 20.51 -19.54
C ALA A 62 -0.20 20.97 -18.08
N GLY A 63 0.10 22.23 -17.75
CA GLY A 63 -0.08 22.77 -16.40
C GLY A 63 0.81 22.07 -15.36
N VAL A 64 2.00 21.58 -15.76
CA VAL A 64 2.95 20.85 -14.90
C VAL A 64 4.29 21.60 -14.89
N GLY A 65 4.63 22.20 -13.76
CA GLY A 65 5.87 22.98 -13.59
C GLY A 65 5.98 24.18 -14.55
N ALA A 66 7.21 24.61 -14.89
CA ALA A 66 7.38 25.70 -15.85
C ALA A 66 6.99 25.26 -17.27
N PRO A 67 6.14 26.02 -18.00
CA PRO A 67 5.69 25.65 -19.33
C PRO A 67 6.84 25.62 -20.34
N LEU A 68 6.79 24.67 -21.26
CA LEU A 68 7.72 24.50 -22.37
C LEU A 68 7.12 25.07 -23.66
N ASP A 69 6.77 26.36 -23.69
CA ASP A 69 6.17 27.03 -24.85
C ASP A 69 7.04 26.91 -26.10
N LEU A 70 6.40 26.69 -27.28
CA LEU A 70 7.07 26.67 -28.58
C LEU A 70 6.88 28.02 -29.31
N GLU A 71 7.76 28.28 -30.26
CA GLU A 71 7.71 29.44 -31.14
C GLU A 71 7.86 29.02 -32.60
N ILE A 72 7.02 29.57 -33.45
CA ILE A 72 7.05 29.45 -34.89
C ILE A 72 7.97 30.54 -35.45
N GLU A 73 9.11 30.18 -36.05
CA GLU A 73 10.06 31.16 -36.58
C GLU A 73 9.46 32.07 -37.67
N LYS A 74 8.64 31.50 -38.55
CA LYS A 74 7.99 32.22 -39.66
C LYS A 74 6.56 31.81 -39.81
N ILE A 75 5.65 32.66 -39.38
CA ILE A 75 4.20 32.42 -39.39
C ILE A 75 3.64 32.14 -40.79
N THR A 76 4.27 32.68 -41.85
CA THR A 76 3.86 32.47 -43.27
C THR A 76 4.05 31.04 -43.73
N GLN A 77 4.74 30.18 -43.00
CA GLN A 77 5.03 28.77 -43.33
C GLN A 77 3.96 27.80 -42.78
N VAL A 78 3.04 28.32 -41.95
CA VAL A 78 2.00 27.55 -41.30
C VAL A 78 0.65 28.21 -41.46
N THR A 79 -0.40 27.40 -41.30
CA THR A 79 -1.80 27.88 -41.18
C THR A 79 -2.35 27.36 -39.86
N ARG A 80 -2.89 28.28 -39.05
CA ARG A 80 -3.51 27.94 -37.76
C ARG A 80 -5.03 27.86 -37.89
N GLN A 81 -5.59 26.86 -37.23
CA GLN A 81 -7.00 26.69 -37.00
C GLN A 81 -7.17 26.23 -35.55
N LYS A 82 -8.29 26.47 -34.94
CA LYS A 82 -8.56 25.95 -33.58
C LYS A 82 -8.40 24.42 -33.57
N GLY A 83 -7.54 23.90 -32.70
CA GLY A 83 -7.24 22.47 -32.60
C GLY A 83 -6.33 21.94 -33.72
N ALA A 84 -5.73 22.79 -34.57
CA ALA A 84 -4.87 22.32 -35.66
C ALA A 84 -3.83 23.34 -36.10
N LEU A 85 -2.61 22.85 -36.35
CA LEU A 85 -1.49 23.60 -36.94
C LEU A 85 -1.05 22.92 -38.24
N LYS A 86 -1.39 23.48 -39.38
CA LYS A 86 -1.00 22.97 -40.70
C LYS A 86 0.33 23.59 -41.16
N VAL A 87 1.32 22.77 -41.37
CA VAL A 87 2.66 23.12 -41.91
C VAL A 87 2.59 23.04 -43.42
N THR A 88 2.68 24.16 -44.11
CA THR A 88 2.48 24.26 -45.57
C THR A 88 3.80 24.44 -46.33
N ALA A 89 4.87 24.82 -45.64
CA ALA A 89 6.22 24.99 -46.20
C ALA A 89 7.27 24.60 -45.14
N ARG A 90 8.54 24.59 -45.52
CA ARG A 90 9.65 24.34 -44.59
C ARG A 90 9.58 25.32 -43.43
N ALA A 91 9.20 24.83 -42.26
CA ALA A 91 9.04 25.61 -41.04
C ALA A 91 9.98 25.08 -39.95
N THR A 92 10.45 25.97 -39.07
CA THR A 92 11.11 25.63 -37.82
C THR A 92 10.16 26.07 -36.67
N ILE A 93 9.74 25.13 -35.86
CA ILE A 93 8.95 25.36 -34.66
C ILE A 93 9.74 24.75 -33.51
N LYS A 94 10.14 25.54 -32.54
CA LYS A 94 11.01 25.06 -31.45
C LYS A 94 10.63 25.63 -30.10
N SER A 95 10.95 24.92 -29.04
CA SER A 95 10.76 25.40 -27.69
C SER A 95 11.65 26.63 -27.41
N LYS A 96 11.07 27.63 -26.69
CA LYS A 96 11.78 28.86 -26.30
C LYS A 96 12.97 28.58 -25.38
N LYS A 97 12.89 27.47 -24.60
CA LYS A 97 13.94 26.99 -23.70
C LYS A 97 14.24 25.53 -24.01
N PRO A 98 15.42 24.98 -23.63
CA PRO A 98 15.68 23.56 -23.67
C PRO A 98 14.62 22.76 -22.91
N ALA A 99 14.30 21.57 -23.39
CA ALA A 99 13.37 20.63 -22.71
C ALA A 99 14.03 19.92 -21.50
N ALA A 100 14.78 20.70 -20.69
CA ALA A 100 15.68 20.19 -19.67
C ALA A 100 14.97 19.32 -18.63
N ARG A 101 13.76 19.72 -18.18
CA ARG A 101 12.97 18.99 -17.19
C ARG A 101 12.58 17.62 -17.70
N PHE A 102 12.03 17.52 -18.93
CA PHE A 102 11.68 16.24 -19.53
C PHE A 102 12.92 15.35 -19.74
N GLN A 103 13.99 15.93 -20.25
CA GLN A 103 15.24 15.21 -20.50
C GLN A 103 15.89 14.70 -19.21
N ALA A 104 15.80 15.47 -18.11
CA ALA A 104 16.26 15.04 -16.79
C ALA A 104 15.45 13.87 -16.26
N ALA A 105 14.11 13.89 -16.41
CA ALA A 105 13.26 12.80 -16.00
C ALA A 105 13.59 11.50 -16.74
N VAL A 106 13.70 11.57 -18.07
CA VAL A 106 14.07 10.39 -18.91
C VAL A 106 15.48 9.89 -18.59
N LYS A 107 16.44 10.78 -18.30
CA LYS A 107 17.80 10.35 -17.88
C LYS A 107 17.77 9.53 -16.60
N ARG A 108 16.88 9.83 -15.69
CA ARG A 108 16.76 9.16 -14.39
C ARG A 108 16.09 7.81 -14.50
N THR A 109 14.99 7.71 -15.23
CA THR A 109 14.16 6.49 -15.29
C THR A 109 14.41 5.62 -16.51
N GLY A 110 14.80 6.21 -17.63
CA GLY A 110 14.84 5.56 -18.93
C GLY A 110 13.47 5.45 -19.61
N GLU A 111 12.42 5.91 -18.95
CA GLU A 111 11.04 5.78 -19.39
C GLU A 111 10.58 7.04 -20.11
N LEU A 112 9.74 6.87 -21.12
CA LEU A 112 9.06 7.98 -21.78
C LEU A 112 7.89 7.51 -22.65
N THR A 113 6.99 8.47 -22.95
CA THR A 113 6.04 8.37 -24.05
C THR A 113 6.09 9.66 -24.88
N LEU A 114 6.11 9.49 -26.18
CA LEU A 114 5.79 10.53 -27.16
C LEU A 114 4.49 10.17 -27.84
N GLU A 115 3.48 11.01 -27.65
CA GLU A 115 2.17 10.84 -28.26
C GLU A 115 1.92 12.01 -29.22
N THR A 116 1.36 11.72 -30.39
CA THR A 116 0.97 12.76 -31.34
C THR A 116 -0.22 12.34 -32.20
N TRP A 117 -1.05 13.32 -32.56
CA TRP A 117 -2.07 13.20 -33.56
C TRP A 117 -1.66 14.06 -34.76
N VAL A 118 -1.45 13.41 -35.90
CA VAL A 118 -0.92 14.07 -37.09
C VAL A 118 -1.63 13.61 -38.36
N GLU A 119 -1.67 14.51 -39.35
CA GLU A 119 -2.12 14.21 -40.71
C GLU A 119 -1.00 14.56 -41.68
N PRO A 120 -0.24 13.57 -42.22
CA PRO A 120 0.82 13.77 -43.20
C PRO A 120 0.28 14.36 -44.50
N ALA A 121 0.94 15.36 -45.06
CA ALA A 121 0.51 15.98 -46.33
C ALA A 121 0.74 15.09 -47.56
N ASN A 122 1.69 14.20 -47.48
CA ASN A 122 2.02 13.27 -48.59
C ASN A 122 2.89 12.09 -48.10
N LEU A 123 3.09 11.08 -48.97
CA LEU A 123 3.84 9.86 -48.71
C LEU A 123 5.28 9.87 -49.24
N LYS A 124 5.79 11.04 -49.67
CA LYS A 124 7.11 11.16 -50.31
C LYS A 124 8.15 11.78 -49.38
N GLN A 125 7.79 12.17 -48.18
CA GLN A 125 8.68 12.79 -47.19
C GLN A 125 9.65 11.75 -46.62
N SER A 126 10.93 12.09 -46.57
CA SER A 126 12.00 11.15 -46.18
C SER A 126 13.17 11.82 -45.52
N GLY A 127 14.10 11.02 -44.98
CA GLY A 127 15.31 11.47 -44.36
C GLY A 127 15.57 11.12 -42.91
N PRO A 128 14.68 10.52 -42.09
CA PRO A 128 13.24 10.72 -42.01
C PRO A 128 12.86 12.20 -41.74
N ALA A 129 11.80 12.69 -42.38
CA ALA A 129 11.27 14.04 -42.16
C ALA A 129 10.80 14.16 -40.71
N ARG A 130 11.18 15.24 -40.00
CA ARG A 130 10.96 15.35 -38.55
C ARG A 130 9.54 15.77 -38.22
N ILE A 131 8.78 14.88 -37.59
CA ILE A 131 7.49 15.22 -36.99
C ILE A 131 7.76 15.88 -35.64
N VAL A 132 8.44 15.17 -34.72
CA VAL A 132 8.86 15.67 -33.40
C VAL A 132 10.32 15.32 -33.19
N THR A 133 11.12 16.24 -32.64
CA THR A 133 12.53 15.97 -32.35
C THR A 133 12.98 16.66 -31.08
N LEU A 134 13.85 15.99 -30.35
CA LEU A 134 14.67 16.51 -29.25
C LEU A 134 16.14 16.35 -29.68
N SER A 135 16.70 17.36 -30.35
CA SER A 135 17.97 17.25 -31.03
C SER A 135 18.75 18.55 -31.01
N LYS A 136 20.04 18.45 -31.36
CA LYS A 136 20.89 19.58 -31.67
C LYS A 136 20.98 19.80 -33.20
N ASP A 137 21.07 18.70 -33.91
CA ASP A 137 21.24 18.68 -35.38
C ASP A 137 20.90 17.30 -35.97
N GLY A 138 21.02 17.14 -37.26
CA GLY A 138 20.71 15.91 -38.02
C GLY A 138 21.45 14.63 -37.55
N SER A 139 22.50 14.77 -36.74
CA SER A 139 23.35 13.66 -36.27
C SER A 139 23.33 13.44 -34.77
N ASN A 140 22.94 14.47 -33.98
CA ASN A 140 22.97 14.48 -32.56
C ASN A 140 21.56 14.71 -31.98
N ARG A 141 20.97 13.68 -31.41
CA ARG A 141 19.59 13.72 -30.84
C ARG A 141 19.47 12.91 -29.58
N ASN A 142 18.46 13.21 -28.79
CA ASN A 142 17.95 12.35 -27.72
C ASN A 142 16.80 11.48 -28.22
N LEU A 143 15.82 12.09 -28.92
CA LEU A 143 14.65 11.40 -29.47
C LEU A 143 14.20 12.07 -30.77
N THR A 144 13.68 11.27 -31.71
CA THR A 144 13.02 11.79 -32.92
C THR A 144 11.94 10.83 -33.36
N LEU A 145 10.75 11.34 -33.66
CA LEU A 145 9.72 10.71 -34.48
C LEU A 145 9.73 11.37 -35.85
N GLY A 146 9.80 10.60 -36.89
CA GLY A 146 9.80 11.11 -38.27
C GLY A 146 9.04 10.22 -39.23
N GLN A 147 8.82 10.74 -40.42
CA GLN A 147 8.24 10.03 -41.56
C GLN A 147 9.35 9.65 -42.58
N GLU A 148 9.43 8.37 -42.93
CA GLU A 148 10.29 7.86 -43.97
C GLU A 148 9.44 7.23 -45.07
N GLY A 149 9.04 8.04 -46.06
CA GLY A 149 8.10 7.63 -47.12
C GLY A 149 6.73 7.27 -46.50
N ASN A 150 6.37 5.99 -46.56
CA ASN A 150 5.11 5.47 -46.12
C ASN A 150 5.20 4.70 -44.77
N GLN A 151 6.24 4.95 -43.95
CA GLN A 151 6.42 4.39 -42.64
C GLN A 151 6.82 5.47 -41.60
N PHE A 152 6.44 5.29 -40.33
CA PHE A 152 6.94 6.08 -39.22
C PHE A 152 8.24 5.49 -38.72
N SER A 153 9.19 6.35 -38.30
CA SER A 153 10.50 5.94 -37.79
C SER A 153 10.81 6.69 -36.48
N VAL A 154 11.07 5.97 -35.42
CA VAL A 154 11.51 6.53 -34.15
C VAL A 154 12.99 6.21 -33.92
N ARG A 155 13.75 7.24 -33.54
CA ARG A 155 15.18 7.12 -33.25
C ARG A 155 15.42 7.65 -31.86
N MET A 156 16.03 6.84 -31.00
CA MET A 156 16.30 7.20 -29.62
C MET A 156 17.75 6.92 -29.23
N ARG A 157 18.39 7.90 -28.62
CA ARG A 157 19.75 7.76 -28.13
C ARG A 157 19.78 7.05 -26.78
N THR A 158 20.64 6.04 -26.68
CA THR A 158 21.02 5.37 -25.43
C THR A 158 22.53 5.15 -25.43
N LYS A 159 23.09 4.61 -24.36
CA LYS A 159 24.51 4.19 -24.33
C LYS A 159 24.83 3.05 -25.30
N LYS A 160 23.83 2.35 -25.82
CA LYS A 160 24.00 1.23 -26.77
C LYS A 160 23.60 1.57 -28.19
N THR A 161 22.99 2.74 -28.43
CA THR A 161 22.70 3.23 -29.78
C THR A 161 23.72 4.27 -30.23
N SER A 162 23.74 4.58 -31.52
CA SER A 162 24.56 5.69 -32.04
C SER A 162 24.06 7.05 -31.53
N ALA A 163 24.88 8.11 -31.70
CA ALA A 163 24.44 9.48 -31.42
C ALA A 163 23.20 9.89 -32.24
N ASN A 164 22.98 9.22 -33.37
CA ASN A 164 21.83 9.36 -34.27
C ASN A 164 20.65 8.45 -33.88
N GLY A 165 20.71 7.75 -32.75
CA GLY A 165 19.62 6.88 -32.23
C GLY A 165 19.33 5.64 -33.09
N ILE A 166 20.36 5.06 -33.70
CA ILE A 166 20.25 3.82 -34.51
C ILE A 166 20.73 2.64 -33.66
N PRO A 167 19.97 1.50 -33.64
CA PRO A 167 18.87 1.14 -34.54
C PRO A 167 17.56 1.86 -34.21
N SER A 168 16.74 2.14 -35.22
CA SER A 168 15.40 2.75 -35.11
C SER A 168 14.32 1.72 -34.78
N VAL A 169 13.18 2.23 -34.37
CA VAL A 169 11.92 1.50 -34.27
C VAL A 169 11.02 2.02 -35.36
N ASP A 170 10.71 1.17 -36.34
CA ASP A 170 10.04 1.56 -37.57
C ASP A 170 8.71 0.80 -37.69
N SER A 171 7.64 1.49 -38.09
CA SER A 171 6.39 0.81 -38.44
C SER A 171 6.52 0.07 -39.75
N ASP A 172 5.61 -0.84 -40.06
CA ASP A 172 5.56 -1.50 -41.35
C ASP A 172 5.38 -0.49 -42.50
N LYS A 173 5.89 -0.84 -43.68
CA LYS A 173 5.68 -0.05 -44.88
C LYS A 173 4.19 0.00 -45.26
N GLY A 174 3.72 1.17 -45.61
CA GLY A 174 2.31 1.39 -45.96
C GLY A 174 1.41 1.75 -44.80
N THR A 175 1.96 1.93 -43.62
CA THR A 175 1.21 2.33 -42.41
C THR A 175 0.91 3.84 -42.36
N VAL A 176 1.78 4.69 -42.91
CA VAL A 176 1.51 6.12 -43.06
C VAL A 176 0.42 6.33 -44.11
N LYS A 177 -0.58 7.14 -43.76
CA LYS A 177 -1.66 7.58 -44.62
C LYS A 177 -1.72 9.11 -44.57
N THR A 178 -2.33 9.73 -45.62
CA THR A 178 -2.69 11.15 -45.65
C THR A 178 -4.03 11.36 -44.93
N ALA A 179 -4.11 10.89 -43.69
CA ALA A 179 -5.29 10.95 -42.85
C ALA A 179 -4.86 11.15 -41.41
N LEU A 180 -5.75 11.66 -40.58
CA LEU A 180 -5.54 11.82 -39.15
C LEU A 180 -5.13 10.48 -38.53
N THR A 181 -3.98 10.47 -37.91
CA THR A 181 -3.37 9.25 -37.33
C THR A 181 -2.87 9.53 -35.93
N HIS A 182 -3.25 8.69 -35.00
CA HIS A 182 -2.70 8.67 -33.64
C HIS A 182 -1.42 7.86 -33.65
N VAL A 183 -0.30 8.47 -33.30
CA VAL A 183 1.02 7.82 -33.23
C VAL A 183 1.56 7.94 -31.83
N VAL A 184 1.83 6.81 -31.19
CA VAL A 184 2.41 6.78 -29.83
C VAL A 184 3.63 5.89 -29.81
N TYR A 185 4.73 6.42 -29.29
CA TYR A 185 5.93 5.66 -28.97
C TYR A 185 6.13 5.63 -27.49
N THR A 186 6.26 4.44 -26.90
CA THR A 186 6.56 4.25 -25.47
C THR A 186 7.88 3.54 -25.28
N ARG A 187 8.56 3.81 -24.18
CA ARG A 187 9.73 3.06 -23.71
C ARG A 187 9.65 2.88 -22.22
N ASP A 188 9.71 1.62 -21.76
CA ASP A 188 9.78 1.27 -20.37
C ASP A 188 11.23 1.32 -19.83
N ARG A 189 11.38 1.13 -18.50
CA ARG A 189 12.68 1.15 -17.82
C ARG A 189 13.63 0.07 -18.30
N SER A 190 13.11 -1.08 -18.74
CA SER A 190 13.91 -2.20 -19.26
C SER A 190 14.48 -1.94 -20.66
N GLY A 191 14.01 -0.88 -21.33
CA GLY A 191 14.36 -0.56 -22.71
C GLY A 191 13.43 -1.19 -23.74
N ARG A 192 12.36 -1.87 -23.32
CA ARG A 192 11.32 -2.36 -24.24
C ARG A 192 10.53 -1.17 -24.76
N THR A 193 10.38 -1.12 -26.07
CA THR A 193 9.69 -0.03 -26.76
C THR A 193 8.51 -0.55 -27.55
N HIS A 194 7.45 0.24 -27.60
CA HIS A 194 6.29 -0.05 -28.43
C HIS A 194 5.97 1.15 -29.33
N LEU A 195 5.60 0.86 -30.57
CA LEU A 195 4.99 1.84 -31.46
C LEU A 195 3.54 1.45 -31.68
N TYR A 196 2.64 2.41 -31.42
CA TYR A 196 1.21 2.25 -31.62
C TYR A 196 0.73 3.18 -32.74
N LEU A 197 -0.21 2.69 -33.55
CA LEU A 197 -0.94 3.46 -34.55
C LEU A 197 -2.43 3.26 -34.30
N ASN A 198 -3.16 4.37 -34.13
CA ASN A 198 -4.61 4.36 -33.87
C ASN A 198 -5.02 3.41 -32.73
N GLY A 199 -4.30 3.48 -31.61
CA GLY A 199 -4.54 2.68 -30.42
C GLY A 199 -4.01 1.24 -30.45
N GLU A 200 -3.60 0.71 -31.62
CA GLU A 200 -3.12 -0.65 -31.80
C GLU A 200 -1.59 -0.72 -31.88
N LYS A 201 -1.01 -1.69 -31.18
CA LYS A 201 0.44 -1.93 -31.21
C LYS A 201 0.85 -2.50 -32.55
N VAL A 202 1.73 -1.79 -33.27
CA VAL A 202 2.23 -2.19 -34.58
C VAL A 202 3.68 -2.67 -34.58
N GLU A 203 4.50 -2.28 -33.58
CA GLU A 203 5.88 -2.71 -33.47
C GLU A 203 6.27 -2.82 -31.99
N GLU A 204 7.09 -3.81 -31.67
CA GLU A 204 7.73 -4.01 -30.37
C GLU A 204 9.20 -4.31 -30.58
N LYS A 205 10.07 -3.55 -29.92
CA LYS A 205 11.53 -3.73 -30.01
C LYS A 205 12.19 -3.35 -28.71
N THR A 206 13.25 -4.06 -28.32
CA THR A 206 14.10 -3.63 -27.22
C THR A 206 15.21 -2.72 -27.74
N ILE A 207 15.26 -1.50 -27.23
CA ILE A 207 16.35 -0.54 -27.43
C ILE A 207 17.18 -0.50 -26.16
N ASP A 208 18.22 -1.29 -26.14
CA ASP A 208 19.09 -1.46 -24.97
C ASP A 208 19.86 -0.19 -24.59
N GLY A 209 20.33 -0.17 -23.34
CA GLY A 209 21.21 0.85 -22.79
C GLY A 209 20.47 1.99 -22.09
N SER A 210 21.15 2.58 -21.10
CA SER A 210 20.60 3.68 -20.32
C SER A 210 20.58 4.98 -21.12
N THR A 211 19.69 5.89 -20.72
CA THR A 211 19.53 7.24 -21.28
C THR A 211 20.40 8.29 -20.58
N SER A 212 21.32 7.86 -19.70
CA SER A 212 22.18 8.77 -18.92
C SER A 212 23.07 9.68 -19.80
N ASN A 213 23.26 9.35 -21.08
CA ASN A 213 23.97 10.13 -22.08
C ASN A 213 23.09 11.17 -22.80
N TRP A 214 21.80 11.34 -22.42
CA TRP A 214 20.96 12.39 -22.98
C TRP A 214 21.51 13.79 -22.63
N ALA A 215 21.53 14.67 -23.61
CA ALA A 215 21.87 16.07 -23.40
C ALA A 215 20.67 16.79 -22.77
N ARG A 216 20.91 17.71 -21.83
CA ARG A 216 19.85 18.50 -21.16
C ARG A 216 19.54 19.82 -21.86
N ASP A 217 20.42 20.25 -22.78
CA ASP A 217 20.36 21.51 -23.50
C ASP A 217 19.65 21.45 -24.86
N TYR A 218 19.10 20.27 -25.25
CA TYR A 218 18.39 20.12 -26.50
C TYR A 218 16.97 20.70 -26.42
N HIS A 219 16.59 21.38 -27.48
CA HIS A 219 15.27 21.93 -27.67
C HIS A 219 14.28 20.89 -28.25
N LEU A 220 13.02 21.05 -27.88
CA LEU A 220 11.92 20.35 -28.56
C LEU A 220 11.61 21.06 -29.87
N GLY A 221 11.56 20.31 -30.97
CA GLY A 221 11.22 20.82 -32.30
C GLY A 221 10.10 20.05 -32.94
N LEU A 222 9.28 20.78 -33.69
CA LEU A 222 8.22 20.22 -34.53
C LEU A 222 8.46 20.58 -36.00
N ALA A 223 8.01 19.71 -36.89
CA ALA A 223 8.00 19.89 -38.33
C ALA A 223 9.39 20.00 -39.04
N ASN A 224 10.48 20.02 -38.29
CA ASN A 224 11.83 20.08 -38.87
C ASN A 224 12.92 19.69 -37.85
N GLU A 225 14.14 19.47 -38.34
CA GLU A 225 15.35 19.37 -37.53
C GLU A 225 15.82 20.77 -37.09
N MET A 226 16.57 20.85 -35.98
CA MET A 226 17.12 22.13 -35.48
C MET A 226 18.09 22.74 -36.53
N SER A 227 18.73 21.93 -37.34
CA SER A 227 19.57 22.33 -38.51
C SER A 227 18.76 22.74 -39.76
N ASN A 228 17.42 22.76 -39.64
CA ASN A 228 16.49 23.15 -40.71
C ASN A 228 16.65 22.37 -42.04
N ASP A 229 17.01 21.11 -42.00
CA ASP A 229 17.34 20.27 -43.18
C ASP A 229 16.48 18.99 -43.29
N ARG A 230 15.48 18.82 -42.44
CA ARG A 230 14.59 17.65 -42.45
C ARG A 230 13.10 18.05 -42.32
N PRO A 231 12.60 18.92 -43.19
CA PRO A 231 11.24 19.43 -43.13
C PRO A 231 10.20 18.32 -43.25
N TRP A 232 9.14 18.44 -42.48
CA TRP A 232 7.93 17.64 -42.58
C TRP A 232 6.74 18.56 -42.86
N LEU A 233 5.86 18.15 -43.76
CA LEU A 233 4.65 18.84 -44.15
C LEU A 233 3.44 18.01 -43.69
N GLY A 234 2.47 18.66 -43.08
CA GLY A 234 1.30 17.99 -42.54
C GLY A 234 0.59 18.86 -41.51
N THR A 235 -0.39 18.31 -40.84
CA THR A 235 -1.15 18.98 -39.78
C THR A 235 -0.89 18.29 -38.43
N PHE A 236 -0.61 19.09 -37.41
CA PHE A 236 -0.61 18.66 -36.02
C PHE A 236 -1.95 18.96 -35.39
N HIS A 237 -2.48 18.02 -34.62
CA HIS A 237 -3.69 18.20 -33.80
C HIS A 237 -3.37 18.07 -32.32
N LEU A 238 -2.34 17.26 -31.96
CA LEU A 238 -1.88 17.12 -30.60
C LEU A 238 -0.44 16.64 -30.59
N VAL A 239 0.34 17.13 -29.61
CA VAL A 239 1.65 16.55 -29.23
C VAL A 239 1.72 16.52 -27.70
N ALA A 240 2.02 15.36 -27.13
CA ALA A 240 2.23 15.18 -25.70
C ALA A 240 3.51 14.42 -25.38
N LEU A 241 4.18 14.80 -24.29
CA LEU A 241 5.37 14.14 -23.77
C LEU A 241 5.08 13.68 -22.36
N TYR A 242 5.36 12.42 -22.06
CA TYR A 242 5.25 11.83 -20.73
C TYR A 242 6.61 11.29 -20.27
N SER A 243 6.91 11.42 -18.99
CA SER A 243 8.14 10.90 -18.35
C SER A 243 8.00 9.44 -17.89
N ARG A 244 7.02 8.73 -18.40
CA ARG A 244 6.77 7.29 -18.23
C ARG A 244 6.30 6.66 -19.53
N ASP A 245 6.26 5.35 -19.57
CA ASP A 245 5.56 4.61 -20.61
C ASP A 245 4.05 4.64 -20.33
N LEU A 246 3.25 5.03 -21.33
CA LEU A 246 1.80 4.86 -21.27
C LEU A 246 1.45 3.39 -21.45
N LEU A 247 0.50 2.94 -20.64
CA LEU A 247 0.04 1.56 -20.68
C LEU A 247 -0.80 1.29 -21.95
N PRO A 248 -0.84 0.06 -22.48
CA PRO A 248 -1.58 -0.24 -23.71
C PRO A 248 -3.05 0.17 -23.67
N HIS A 249 -3.69 0.04 -22.50
CA HIS A 249 -5.09 0.48 -22.34
C HIS A 249 -5.22 2.01 -22.33
N GLU A 250 -4.26 2.74 -21.76
CA GLU A 250 -4.24 4.21 -21.81
C GLU A 250 -4.06 4.71 -23.23
N VAL A 251 -3.15 4.09 -24.02
CA VAL A 251 -2.96 4.43 -25.44
C VAL A 251 -4.25 4.19 -26.24
N ARG A 252 -4.94 3.07 -26.00
CA ARG A 252 -6.21 2.76 -26.65
C ARG A 252 -7.30 3.75 -26.25
N ASN A 253 -7.38 4.09 -24.97
CA ASN A 253 -8.28 5.09 -24.44
C ASN A 253 -8.04 6.47 -25.07
N HIS A 254 -6.77 6.93 -25.13
CA HIS A 254 -6.41 8.21 -25.77
C HIS A 254 -6.80 8.23 -27.25
N PHE A 255 -6.69 7.09 -27.95
CA PHE A 255 -7.18 6.97 -29.33
C PHE A 255 -8.69 7.10 -29.42
N GLN A 256 -9.45 6.45 -28.55
CA GLN A 256 -10.91 6.50 -28.55
C GLN A 256 -11.45 7.89 -28.23
N LEU A 257 -10.78 8.60 -27.33
CA LEU A 257 -11.12 9.95 -26.91
C LEU A 257 -10.82 11.01 -28.00
N GLY A 258 -9.82 10.77 -28.85
CA GLY A 258 -9.41 11.70 -29.90
C GLY A 258 -8.47 12.83 -29.45
N PRO A 259 -8.05 13.70 -30.40
CA PRO A 259 -7.09 14.77 -30.12
C PRO A 259 -7.65 15.90 -29.23
N ASP A 260 -8.95 16.15 -29.28
CA ASP A 260 -9.64 17.25 -28.57
C ASP A 260 -10.05 16.86 -27.13
N ALA A 261 -9.70 15.64 -26.69
CA ALA A 261 -10.10 15.14 -25.39
C ALA A 261 -9.51 15.97 -24.24
N GLU A 262 -10.35 16.27 -23.27
CA GLU A 262 -9.91 16.91 -22.03
C GLU A 262 -8.90 16.00 -21.29
N THR A 263 -7.83 16.60 -20.85
CA THR A 263 -6.89 15.93 -19.96
C THR A 263 -7.50 15.87 -18.57
N ALA A 264 -7.38 14.70 -17.92
CA ALA A 264 -7.78 14.56 -16.53
C ALA A 264 -7.27 15.77 -15.74
N PRO A 265 -8.12 16.45 -14.96
CA PRO A 265 -7.69 17.58 -14.18
C PRO A 265 -6.42 17.17 -13.45
N ALA A 266 -5.50 18.11 -13.23
CA ALA A 266 -4.42 17.88 -12.27
C ALA A 266 -5.13 17.20 -11.11
N PRO A 267 -4.61 16.05 -10.56
CA PRO A 267 -5.07 15.72 -9.26
C PRO A 267 -5.01 17.07 -8.57
N GLU A 268 -6.17 17.64 -8.24
CA GLU A 268 -6.12 18.73 -7.32
C GLU A 268 -5.23 18.14 -6.26
N LEU A 269 -4.02 18.68 -6.14
CA LEU A 269 -3.42 18.76 -4.84
C LEU A 269 -4.58 19.35 -4.09
N VAL A 270 -5.40 18.48 -3.46
CA VAL A 270 -6.39 18.92 -2.51
C VAL A 270 -5.53 19.88 -1.75
N LYS A 271 -5.74 21.20 -1.93
CA LYS A 271 -5.10 22.16 -1.06
C LYS A 271 -5.70 21.78 0.25
N VAL A 272 -5.04 20.80 0.88
CA VAL A 272 -5.38 20.41 2.23
C VAL A 272 -5.23 21.74 2.91
N ASP A 273 -6.33 22.25 3.37
CA ASP A 273 -6.32 23.52 4.10
C ASP A 273 -5.20 23.37 5.12
N PRO A 274 -4.21 24.28 5.17
CA PRO A 274 -3.06 24.12 6.05
C PRO A 274 -3.47 23.86 7.50
N ASN A 275 -4.63 24.36 7.91
CA ASN A 275 -5.17 24.15 9.25
C ASN A 275 -5.79 22.74 9.41
N GLU A 276 -6.41 22.16 8.35
CA GLU A 276 -6.82 20.76 8.32
C GLU A 276 -5.61 19.81 8.31
N GLN A 277 -4.56 20.18 7.59
CA GLN A 277 -3.31 19.41 7.60
C GLN A 277 -2.67 19.43 8.99
N LEU A 278 -2.60 20.61 9.62
CA LEU A 278 -2.10 20.76 10.99
C LEU A 278 -2.91 19.94 11.99
N PHE A 279 -4.24 19.85 11.79
CA PHE A 279 -5.08 19.00 12.62
C PHE A 279 -4.65 17.52 12.52
N ASP A 280 -4.56 16.98 11.33
CA ASP A 280 -4.23 15.56 11.12
C ASP A 280 -2.78 15.22 11.55
N GLU A 281 -1.84 16.14 11.30
CA GLU A 281 -0.41 15.94 11.56
C GLU A 281 0.01 16.15 13.01
N ALA A 282 -0.68 17.04 13.73
CA ALA A 282 -0.26 17.45 15.07
C ALA A 282 -1.40 17.44 16.10
N ILE A 283 -2.57 18.02 15.80
CA ILE A 283 -3.60 18.24 16.81
C ILE A 283 -4.31 16.93 17.19
N ALA A 284 -4.71 16.12 16.21
CA ALA A 284 -5.30 14.83 16.49
C ALA A 284 -4.35 13.90 17.27
N PRO A 285 -3.05 13.81 16.98
CA PRO A 285 -2.05 13.18 17.85
C PRO A 285 -1.97 13.78 19.26
N ILE A 286 -1.97 15.09 19.41
CA ILE A 286 -1.96 15.77 20.73
C ILE A 286 -3.22 15.38 21.52
N PHE A 287 -4.39 15.47 20.91
CA PHE A 287 -5.65 15.08 21.56
C PHE A 287 -5.63 13.60 21.93
N ALA A 288 -5.22 12.72 21.03
CA ALA A 288 -5.15 11.28 21.28
C ALA A 288 -4.21 10.93 22.44
N LYS A 289 -3.10 11.65 22.57
CA LYS A 289 -2.07 11.40 23.59
C LYS A 289 -2.41 11.99 24.94
N HIS A 290 -2.92 13.24 24.97
CA HIS A 290 -3.02 14.03 26.19
C HIS A 290 -4.47 14.27 26.68
N CYS A 291 -5.48 14.24 25.80
CA CYS A 291 -6.82 14.71 26.10
C CYS A 291 -7.88 13.59 26.16
N LEU A 292 -7.89 12.69 25.16
CA LEU A 292 -8.99 11.74 24.94
C LEU A 292 -9.12 10.66 26.03
N GLU A 293 -8.15 10.50 26.91
CA GLU A 293 -8.29 9.60 28.04
C GLU A 293 -9.39 10.05 29.01
N CYS A 294 -9.51 11.37 29.17
CA CYS A 294 -10.49 11.99 30.10
C CYS A 294 -11.66 12.65 29.33
N HIS A 295 -11.43 13.13 28.12
CA HIS A 295 -12.38 13.90 27.31
C HIS A 295 -12.76 13.16 26.04
N ASP A 296 -13.26 11.95 26.18
CA ASP A 296 -13.90 11.16 25.12
C ASP A 296 -15.38 10.88 25.48
N ALA A 297 -16.11 10.25 24.56
CA ALA A 297 -17.53 9.94 24.77
C ALA A 297 -17.79 9.08 26.01
N ALA A 298 -16.85 8.20 26.37
CA ALA A 298 -17.00 7.27 27.52
C ALA A 298 -16.71 7.92 28.86
N THR A 299 -15.58 8.62 29.00
CA THR A 299 -15.14 9.21 30.27
C THR A 299 -15.79 10.57 30.52
N ASN A 300 -15.87 11.40 29.47
CA ASN A 300 -16.64 12.66 29.42
C ASN A 300 -16.47 13.56 30.63
N LYS A 301 -15.23 13.69 31.18
CA LYS A 301 -14.97 14.58 32.31
C LYS A 301 -15.28 16.03 31.93
N GLY A 302 -15.93 16.76 32.84
CA GLY A 302 -16.41 18.10 32.57
C GLY A 302 -17.47 18.18 31.45
N LYS A 303 -18.11 17.05 31.10
CA LYS A 303 -19.04 16.91 29.96
C LYS A 303 -18.43 17.33 28.61
N LEU A 304 -17.09 17.33 28.51
CA LEU A 304 -16.35 17.65 27.30
C LEU A 304 -15.90 16.37 26.59
N ASP A 305 -16.25 16.27 25.34
CA ASP A 305 -15.78 15.19 24.45
C ASP A 305 -15.04 15.80 23.24
N LEU A 306 -13.74 15.54 23.16
CA LEU A 306 -12.84 16.00 22.10
C LEU A 306 -12.57 14.91 21.04
N SER A 307 -13.24 13.75 21.11
CA SER A 307 -13.01 12.64 20.20
C SER A 307 -13.64 12.85 18.81
N SER A 308 -14.56 13.80 18.70
CA SER A 308 -15.21 14.12 17.41
C SER A 308 -15.44 15.62 17.27
N LYS A 309 -15.44 16.09 16.02
CA LYS A 309 -15.72 17.49 15.67
C LYS A 309 -17.06 17.97 16.28
N VAL A 310 -18.11 17.15 16.11
CA VAL A 310 -19.47 17.48 16.59
C VAL A 310 -19.50 17.64 18.09
N ALA A 311 -18.88 16.73 18.83
CA ALA A 311 -18.87 16.78 20.28
C ALA A 311 -17.96 17.92 20.81
N ALA A 312 -16.79 18.10 20.24
CA ALA A 312 -15.88 19.19 20.60
C ALA A 312 -16.49 20.58 20.38
N THR A 313 -17.23 20.77 19.28
CA THR A 313 -17.95 22.03 19.00
C THR A 313 -19.07 22.30 20.00
N LYS A 314 -19.68 21.24 20.58
CA LYS A 314 -20.72 21.40 21.60
C LYS A 314 -20.18 21.99 22.90
N GLY A 315 -18.90 21.79 23.21
CA GLY A 315 -18.26 22.22 24.45
C GLY A 315 -18.58 21.33 25.65
N GLY A 316 -18.23 21.81 26.85
CA GLY A 316 -18.38 21.09 28.14
C GLY A 316 -19.28 21.80 29.11
N SER A 317 -19.15 21.45 30.43
CA SER A 317 -19.93 22.06 31.51
C SER A 317 -19.65 23.55 31.70
N GLU A 318 -18.44 24.01 31.34
CA GLU A 318 -18.01 25.41 31.50
C GLU A 318 -18.30 26.26 30.24
N GLY A 319 -18.92 25.64 29.20
CA GLY A 319 -19.27 26.31 27.96
C GLY A 319 -18.44 25.85 26.75
N THR A 320 -18.26 26.74 25.78
CA THR A 320 -17.52 26.47 24.55
C THR A 320 -16.04 26.24 24.84
N ALA A 321 -15.52 25.09 24.46
CA ALA A 321 -14.13 24.75 24.71
C ALA A 321 -13.15 25.37 23.67
N ILE A 322 -13.60 25.50 22.41
CA ILE A 322 -12.81 25.98 21.27
C ILE A 322 -13.57 27.06 20.52
N GLU A 323 -13.04 28.29 20.53
CA GLU A 323 -13.51 29.41 19.72
C GLU A 323 -12.65 29.50 18.45
N ALA A 324 -13.20 29.06 17.33
CA ALA A 324 -12.48 29.00 16.07
C ALA A 324 -11.96 30.38 15.60
N GLY A 325 -10.68 30.50 15.38
CA GLY A 325 -10.00 31.76 15.02
C GLY A 325 -9.55 32.62 16.22
N HIS A 326 -9.84 32.19 17.46
CA HIS A 326 -9.60 32.99 18.66
C HIS A 326 -9.08 32.14 19.81
N ALA A 327 -7.79 31.81 19.81
CA ALA A 327 -7.19 31.01 20.88
C ALA A 327 -7.32 31.68 22.25
N ASP A 328 -7.17 32.98 22.33
CA ASP A 328 -7.31 33.80 23.55
C ASP A 328 -8.74 33.85 24.15
N GLN A 329 -9.73 33.36 23.41
CA GLN A 329 -11.13 33.21 23.87
C GLN A 329 -11.52 31.74 24.04
N SER A 330 -10.59 30.82 23.79
CA SER A 330 -10.82 29.37 23.88
C SER A 330 -10.43 28.83 25.25
N LEU A 331 -11.40 28.31 26.01
CA LEU A 331 -11.15 27.70 27.32
C LEU A 331 -10.07 26.59 27.24
N LEU A 332 -10.08 25.82 26.17
CA LEU A 332 -9.05 24.79 25.94
C LEU A 332 -7.64 25.37 25.93
N TRP A 333 -7.44 26.53 25.29
CA TRP A 333 -6.14 27.20 25.26
C TRP A 333 -5.77 27.76 26.64
N ASP A 334 -6.69 28.41 27.33
CA ASP A 334 -6.45 29.01 28.64
C ASP A 334 -5.92 27.99 29.63
N VAL A 335 -6.60 26.84 29.77
CA VAL A 335 -6.21 25.80 30.74
C VAL A 335 -4.91 25.06 30.32
N VAL A 336 -4.65 24.92 29.03
CA VAL A 336 -3.42 24.29 28.51
C VAL A 336 -2.23 25.26 28.64
N GLN A 337 -2.43 26.53 28.36
CA GLN A 337 -1.38 27.55 28.52
C GLN A 337 -0.96 27.70 29.99
N ALA A 338 -1.93 27.64 30.90
CA ALA A 338 -1.72 27.74 32.34
C ALA A 338 -1.16 26.45 32.99
N ASP A 339 -0.93 25.40 32.23
CA ASP A 339 -0.53 24.06 32.73
C ASP A 339 -1.55 23.41 33.67
N GLU A 340 -2.83 23.84 33.67
CA GLU A 340 -3.91 23.23 34.41
C GLU A 340 -4.41 21.92 33.74
N MET A 341 -4.20 21.81 32.42
CA MET A 341 -4.49 20.59 31.66
C MET A 341 -3.26 20.18 30.83
N PRO A 342 -2.97 18.86 30.77
CA PRO A 342 -3.66 17.70 31.34
C PRO A 342 -3.53 17.62 32.88
N HIS A 343 -4.63 17.43 33.60
CA HIS A 343 -4.66 17.39 35.07
C HIS A 343 -3.90 16.16 35.61
N ASP A 344 -3.03 16.37 36.59
CA ASP A 344 -2.18 15.34 37.23
C ASP A 344 -1.26 14.61 36.28
N ARG A 345 -0.81 15.26 35.21
CA ARG A 345 0.12 14.73 34.20
C ARG A 345 1.14 15.79 33.76
N GLU A 346 2.16 15.36 33.02
CA GLU A 346 3.10 16.29 32.44
C GLU A 346 2.41 17.27 31.47
N PRO A 347 2.66 18.56 31.58
CA PRO A 347 2.15 19.57 30.65
C PRO A 347 2.54 19.30 29.21
N LEU A 348 1.79 19.85 28.25
CA LEU A 348 2.18 19.87 26.85
C LEU A 348 3.52 20.60 26.70
N SER A 349 4.37 20.06 25.81
CA SER A 349 5.62 20.73 25.46
C SER A 349 5.36 22.12 24.84
N PRO A 350 6.33 23.06 24.92
CA PRO A 350 6.18 24.37 24.27
C PRO A 350 5.81 24.29 22.79
N THR A 351 6.33 23.28 22.07
CA THR A 351 6.01 23.04 20.66
C THR A 351 4.57 22.58 20.48
N GLU A 352 4.09 21.64 21.29
CA GLU A 352 2.69 21.16 21.24
C GLU A 352 1.71 22.30 21.56
N LYS A 353 2.03 23.15 22.54
CA LYS A 353 1.26 24.36 22.85
C LYS A 353 1.19 25.33 21.67
N ALA A 354 2.34 25.60 21.03
CA ALA A 354 2.39 26.50 19.87
C ALA A 354 1.54 25.99 18.71
N LEU A 355 1.61 24.68 18.39
CA LEU A 355 0.80 24.05 17.34
C LEU A 355 -0.70 24.08 17.66
N LEU A 356 -1.09 23.85 18.93
CA LEU A 356 -2.48 23.95 19.37
C LEU A 356 -3.03 25.37 19.19
N LYS A 357 -2.25 26.37 19.59
CA LYS A 357 -2.61 27.79 19.40
C LYS A 357 -2.75 28.15 17.93
N GLU A 358 -1.77 27.77 17.10
CA GLU A 358 -1.78 28.00 15.65
C GLU A 358 -3.01 27.38 14.99
N TRP A 359 -3.38 26.18 15.38
CA TRP A 359 -4.56 25.50 14.85
C TRP A 359 -5.87 26.22 15.25
N ILE A 360 -6.01 26.64 16.49
CA ILE A 360 -7.20 27.37 16.93
C ILE A 360 -7.29 28.71 16.20
N ASP A 361 -6.20 29.50 16.16
CA ASP A 361 -6.15 30.81 15.49
C ASP A 361 -6.36 30.68 13.96
N GLY A 362 -5.97 29.56 13.37
CA GLY A 362 -6.21 29.23 11.97
C GLY A 362 -7.65 28.78 11.65
N GLY A 363 -8.54 28.75 12.63
CA GLY A 363 -9.95 28.44 12.45
C GLY A 363 -10.39 27.04 12.94
N ALA A 364 -9.54 26.34 13.69
CA ALA A 364 -9.83 25.05 14.32
C ALA A 364 -10.49 24.03 13.36
N LYS A 365 -9.93 23.89 12.15
CA LYS A 365 -10.49 23.01 11.11
C LYS A 365 -10.09 21.56 11.36
N TRP A 366 -11.01 20.65 11.10
CA TRP A 366 -10.85 19.22 11.31
C TRP A 366 -10.70 18.52 9.95
N ALA A 367 -9.62 17.79 9.75
CA ALA A 367 -9.39 16.96 8.55
C ALA A 367 -10.31 15.72 8.53
N SER A 368 -10.64 15.18 9.70
CA SER A 368 -11.55 14.05 9.88
C SER A 368 -12.63 14.35 10.91
N PRO A 369 -13.85 13.80 10.79
CA PRO A 369 -14.92 14.06 11.75
C PRO A 369 -14.68 13.45 13.12
N THR A 370 -13.82 12.41 13.21
CA THR A 370 -13.50 11.69 14.46
C THR A 370 -12.01 11.40 14.54
N ILE A 371 -11.48 11.36 15.76
CA ILE A 371 -10.08 10.96 16.03
C ILE A 371 -10.05 9.48 16.39
N ASP A 372 -9.21 8.72 15.69
CA ASP A 372 -8.86 7.34 16.05
C ASP A 372 -7.61 7.36 16.94
N PRO A 373 -7.74 7.07 18.26
CA PRO A 373 -6.62 7.24 19.17
C PRO A 373 -5.40 6.36 18.86
N LEU A 374 -5.62 5.15 18.33
CA LEU A 374 -4.51 4.25 18.00
C LEU A 374 -3.80 4.64 16.71
N ALA A 375 -4.54 5.11 15.71
CA ALA A 375 -3.99 5.52 14.44
C ALA A 375 -3.21 6.85 14.54
N HIS A 376 -3.70 7.81 15.35
CA HIS A 376 -3.07 9.14 15.49
C HIS A 376 -1.91 9.18 16.50
N LYS A 377 -1.76 8.18 17.40
CA LYS A 377 -0.58 8.08 18.27
C LYS A 377 0.69 7.61 17.54
N ARG A 378 0.59 7.09 16.34
CA ARG A 378 1.71 6.49 15.61
C ARG A 378 2.53 7.52 14.83
N ASP A 379 3.85 7.34 14.82
CA ASP A 379 4.76 8.16 14.00
C ASP A 379 4.52 7.87 12.50
N ARG A 380 4.20 8.90 11.74
CA ARG A 380 4.02 8.81 10.27
C ARG A 380 5.27 8.33 9.55
N ARG A 381 6.46 8.65 10.06
CA ARG A 381 7.73 8.18 9.46
C ARG A 381 7.87 6.67 9.45
N ALA A 382 7.18 5.96 10.33
CA ALA A 382 7.15 4.51 10.33
C ALA A 382 6.37 3.90 9.14
N THR A 383 5.67 4.71 8.35
CA THR A 383 4.87 4.27 7.20
C THR A 383 5.59 4.37 5.86
N GLU A 384 6.74 5.03 5.81
CA GLU A 384 7.52 5.27 4.59
C GLU A 384 8.54 4.14 4.38
N ASN A 385 8.12 3.09 3.68
CA ASN A 385 8.94 1.90 3.49
C ASN A 385 9.02 1.49 2.01
N TRP A 386 10.03 2.01 1.33
CA TRP A 386 10.37 1.66 -0.04
C TRP A 386 11.21 0.37 -0.14
N VAL A 387 11.76 -0.04 0.99
CA VAL A 387 12.63 -1.21 1.12
C VAL A 387 12.23 -1.98 2.37
N ARG A 388 11.83 -3.24 2.21
CA ARG A 388 11.46 -4.12 3.30
C ARG A 388 12.23 -5.44 3.20
N ARG A 389 13.01 -5.81 4.24
CA ARG A 389 13.63 -7.13 4.31
C ARG A 389 12.56 -8.21 4.37
N LEU A 390 12.80 -9.34 3.70
CA LEU A 390 11.95 -10.52 3.85
C LEU A 390 12.02 -11.02 5.29
N THR A 391 10.89 -11.42 5.84
CA THR A 391 10.86 -12.14 7.12
C THR A 391 11.54 -13.50 6.98
N LEU A 392 11.87 -14.14 8.09
CA LEU A 392 12.44 -15.49 8.09
C LEU A 392 11.55 -16.47 7.31
N SER A 393 10.23 -16.44 7.51
CA SER A 393 9.30 -17.31 6.79
C SER A 393 9.26 -16.99 5.29
N GLU A 394 9.17 -15.70 4.93
CA GLU A 394 9.19 -15.24 3.53
C GLU A 394 10.51 -15.61 2.83
N TYR A 395 11.65 -15.50 3.50
CA TYR A 395 12.95 -15.89 2.95
C TYR A 395 13.02 -17.39 2.66
N ILE A 396 12.62 -18.24 3.62
CA ILE A 396 12.56 -19.71 3.46
C ILE A 396 11.68 -20.08 2.27
N ASP A 397 10.47 -19.53 2.20
CA ASP A 397 9.51 -19.85 1.15
C ASP A 397 9.92 -19.23 -0.20
N THR A 398 10.64 -18.10 -0.21
CA THR A 398 11.26 -17.53 -1.42
C THR A 398 12.35 -18.44 -1.97
N VAL A 399 13.25 -18.96 -1.14
CA VAL A 399 14.27 -19.92 -1.57
C VAL A 399 13.62 -21.18 -2.12
N ARG A 400 12.64 -21.75 -1.40
CA ARG A 400 11.95 -22.96 -1.86
C ARG A 400 11.23 -22.75 -3.19
N SER A 401 10.56 -21.60 -3.40
CA SER A 401 9.81 -21.31 -4.63
C SER A 401 10.71 -20.96 -5.81
N SER A 402 11.83 -20.26 -5.59
CA SER A 402 12.71 -19.79 -6.66
C SER A 402 13.74 -20.83 -7.11
N VAL A 403 14.36 -21.56 -6.17
CA VAL A 403 15.43 -22.53 -6.47
C VAL A 403 15.11 -23.99 -6.11
N GLY A 404 14.01 -24.24 -5.38
CA GLY A 404 13.54 -25.60 -5.06
C GLY A 404 14.23 -26.27 -3.88
N VAL A 405 14.99 -25.52 -3.07
CA VAL A 405 15.73 -26.04 -1.90
C VAL A 405 14.99 -25.68 -0.61
N ASP A 406 14.77 -26.65 0.27
CA ASP A 406 14.27 -26.38 1.62
C ASP A 406 15.43 -26.12 2.58
N ILE A 407 15.42 -24.96 3.20
CA ILE A 407 16.43 -24.50 4.16
C ILE A 407 15.83 -24.17 5.52
N ARG A 408 14.60 -24.61 5.79
CA ARG A 408 13.86 -24.25 7.00
C ARG A 408 14.65 -24.46 8.27
N LYS A 409 15.31 -25.62 8.37
CA LYS A 409 16.11 -25.95 9.54
C LYS A 409 17.28 -24.98 9.71
N GLU A 410 18.11 -24.86 8.67
CA GLU A 410 19.32 -24.05 8.70
C GLU A 410 19.00 -22.55 8.86
N ALA A 411 18.00 -22.06 8.15
CA ALA A 411 17.61 -20.67 8.28
C ALA A 411 17.06 -20.34 9.67
N THR A 412 16.34 -21.26 10.30
CA THR A 412 15.84 -21.07 11.68
C THR A 412 16.96 -21.10 12.72
N GLU A 413 18.03 -21.87 12.45
CA GLU A 413 19.20 -21.96 13.34
C GLU A 413 20.16 -20.78 13.16
N LEU A 414 20.36 -20.29 11.94
CA LEU A 414 21.38 -19.30 11.60
C LEU A 414 20.88 -17.85 11.68
N LEU A 415 19.66 -17.56 11.19
CA LEU A 415 19.12 -16.21 11.15
C LEU A 415 18.53 -15.79 12.49
N PRO A 416 18.75 -14.53 12.91
CA PRO A 416 18.03 -13.95 14.03
C PRO A 416 16.51 -13.99 13.82
N LYS A 417 15.76 -14.18 14.91
CA LYS A 417 14.30 -14.16 14.86
C LYS A 417 13.78 -12.74 14.56
N ASP A 418 12.78 -12.65 13.71
CA ASP A 418 12.08 -11.38 13.46
C ASP A 418 11.32 -10.94 14.71
N LEU A 419 11.53 -9.71 15.12
CA LEU A 419 10.85 -9.14 16.28
C LEU A 419 9.43 -8.69 15.88
N ARG A 420 8.51 -8.85 16.83
CA ARG A 420 7.12 -8.41 16.63
C ARG A 420 6.99 -6.92 16.96
N ALA A 421 6.41 -6.15 16.03
CA ALA A 421 6.07 -4.75 16.21
C ALA A 421 4.66 -4.48 15.66
N ASP A 422 3.87 -3.67 16.35
CA ASP A 422 2.48 -3.34 15.97
C ASP A 422 1.58 -4.56 15.74
N GLY A 423 1.87 -5.65 16.41
CA GLY A 423 1.11 -6.90 16.29
C GLY A 423 1.65 -7.89 15.27
N PHE A 424 2.64 -7.53 14.44
CA PHE A 424 3.16 -8.37 13.37
C PHE A 424 4.69 -8.38 13.33
N ASN A 425 5.28 -9.43 12.75
CA ASN A 425 6.72 -9.53 12.57
C ASN A 425 7.20 -9.11 11.16
N ASN A 426 6.27 -8.73 10.30
CA ASN A 426 6.58 -8.28 8.93
C ASN A 426 6.60 -6.76 8.80
N THR A 427 6.56 -6.01 9.90
CA THR A 427 6.59 -4.55 9.92
C THR A 427 7.97 -4.04 9.52
N ALA A 428 8.05 -3.32 8.40
CA ALA A 428 9.29 -3.00 7.72
C ALA A 428 10.32 -2.26 8.60
N TYR A 429 9.93 -1.26 9.39
CA TYR A 429 10.86 -0.50 10.22
C TYR A 429 11.55 -1.36 11.31
N ASN A 430 11.00 -2.53 11.62
CA ASN A 430 11.54 -3.45 12.64
C ASN A 430 12.37 -4.59 12.01
N LEU A 431 12.47 -4.64 10.68
CA LEU A 431 13.21 -5.66 9.94
C LEU A 431 14.63 -5.18 9.58
N GLY A 432 15.38 -4.70 10.58
CA GLY A 432 16.77 -4.32 10.42
C GLY A 432 17.69 -5.49 10.03
N VAL A 433 18.86 -5.16 9.51
CA VAL A 433 19.95 -6.11 9.23
C VAL A 433 21.18 -5.72 10.05
N ASP A 434 21.73 -6.66 10.76
CA ASP A 434 23.00 -6.55 11.47
C ASP A 434 24.06 -7.47 10.83
N PHE A 435 25.24 -7.47 11.41
CA PHE A 435 26.35 -8.28 10.92
C PHE A 435 26.04 -9.78 10.91
N LYS A 436 25.28 -10.26 11.92
CA LYS A 436 24.88 -11.67 11.99
C LYS A 436 23.97 -12.08 10.82
N HIS A 437 23.07 -11.21 10.38
CA HIS A 437 22.27 -11.47 9.18
C HIS A 437 23.14 -11.62 7.94
N ILE A 438 24.15 -10.75 7.76
CA ILE A 438 25.05 -10.79 6.59
C ILE A 438 25.82 -12.11 6.54
N GLU A 439 26.42 -12.51 7.66
CA GLU A 439 27.12 -13.81 7.76
C GLU A 439 26.18 -14.98 7.46
N SER A 440 24.98 -14.96 8.06
CA SER A 440 23.98 -16.03 7.88
C SER A 440 23.51 -16.15 6.44
N TYR A 441 23.25 -15.02 5.75
CA TYR A 441 22.85 -15.06 4.32
C TYR A 441 23.96 -15.61 3.43
N ALA A 442 25.24 -15.30 3.73
CA ALA A 442 26.37 -15.85 2.98
C ALA A 442 26.50 -17.36 3.17
N GLU A 443 26.40 -17.84 4.42
CA GLU A 443 26.43 -19.27 4.74
C GLU A 443 25.25 -20.01 4.13
N LEU A 444 24.03 -19.46 4.24
CA LEU A 444 22.82 -20.04 3.64
C LEU A 444 22.92 -20.09 2.12
N ALA A 445 23.46 -19.07 1.45
CA ALA A 445 23.63 -19.06 0.00
C ALA A 445 24.54 -20.23 -0.46
N SER A 446 25.64 -20.47 0.25
CA SER A 446 26.53 -21.62 0.01
C SER A 446 25.81 -22.96 0.23
N ILE A 447 25.08 -23.11 1.34
CA ILE A 447 24.27 -24.30 1.62
C ILE A 447 23.25 -24.56 0.50
N ILE A 448 22.53 -23.52 0.07
CA ILE A 448 21.52 -23.61 -0.98
C ILE A 448 22.16 -24.12 -2.25
N VAL A 449 23.22 -23.46 -2.72
CA VAL A 449 23.90 -23.81 -3.98
C VAL A 449 24.46 -25.23 -3.94
N SER A 450 25.01 -25.68 -2.80
CA SER A 450 25.52 -27.05 -2.63
C SER A 450 24.45 -28.14 -2.78
N ARG A 451 23.17 -27.81 -2.55
CA ARG A 451 22.04 -28.73 -2.66
C ARG A 451 21.32 -28.66 -4.01
N MET A 452 21.69 -27.71 -4.90
CA MET A 452 21.05 -27.52 -6.20
C MET A 452 21.65 -28.44 -7.27
N ASP A 453 20.80 -29.00 -8.14
CA ASP A 453 21.24 -29.44 -9.46
C ASP A 453 21.42 -28.19 -10.36
N MET A 454 22.61 -27.59 -10.30
CA MET A 454 22.92 -26.35 -10.98
C MET A 454 22.74 -26.47 -12.51
N LYS A 455 23.06 -27.64 -13.06
CA LYS A 455 22.92 -27.90 -14.51
C LYS A 455 21.45 -27.90 -14.93
N ALA A 456 20.61 -28.61 -14.19
CA ALA A 456 19.17 -28.63 -14.45
C ALA A 456 18.56 -27.23 -14.22
N PHE A 457 18.97 -26.53 -13.18
CA PHE A 457 18.50 -25.17 -12.88
C PHE A 457 18.87 -24.18 -14.01
N ALA A 458 20.13 -24.10 -14.41
CA ALA A 458 20.59 -23.21 -15.47
C ALA A 458 19.90 -23.50 -16.83
N LYS A 459 19.62 -24.77 -17.13
CA LYS A 459 18.91 -25.18 -18.36
C LYS A 459 17.49 -24.65 -18.47
N ARG A 460 16.84 -24.31 -17.35
CA ARG A 460 15.51 -23.68 -17.36
C ARG A 460 15.52 -22.34 -18.10
N PHE A 461 16.64 -21.62 -18.03
CA PHE A 461 16.78 -20.25 -18.55
C PHE A 461 17.56 -20.20 -19.86
N ASN A 462 18.53 -21.10 -20.05
CA ASN A 462 19.26 -21.24 -21.32
C ASN A 462 19.65 -22.69 -21.62
N ARG A 463 19.14 -23.22 -22.72
CA ARG A 463 19.49 -24.60 -23.16
C ARG A 463 20.92 -24.75 -23.64
N ARG A 464 21.58 -23.62 -24.03
CA ARG A 464 22.97 -23.62 -24.52
C ARG A 464 23.92 -23.48 -23.33
N ILE A 465 24.61 -24.56 -22.98
CA ILE A 465 25.59 -24.61 -21.91
C ILE A 465 26.97 -24.26 -22.49
N GLN A 466 27.26 -22.97 -22.66
CA GLN A 466 28.50 -22.47 -23.28
C GLN A 466 28.91 -21.14 -22.67
N PHE A 467 30.23 -20.93 -22.46
CA PHE A 467 30.79 -19.67 -21.99
C PHE A 467 30.78 -18.51 -23.02
N THR A 468 30.08 -18.66 -24.16
CA THR A 468 30.00 -17.55 -25.12
C THR A 468 29.27 -16.37 -24.50
N ASP A 469 29.68 -15.16 -24.84
CA ASP A 469 29.09 -13.92 -24.38
C ASP A 469 27.55 -13.89 -24.52
N LYS A 470 27.06 -14.35 -25.65
CA LYS A 470 25.62 -14.40 -25.94
C LYS A 470 24.88 -15.41 -25.05
N ALA A 471 25.49 -16.59 -24.80
CA ALA A 471 24.88 -17.62 -23.98
C ALA A 471 24.83 -17.19 -22.51
N MET A 472 25.92 -16.61 -21.99
CA MET A 472 25.98 -16.09 -20.61
C MET A 472 25.07 -14.89 -20.42
N ALA A 473 25.03 -13.93 -21.35
CA ALA A 473 24.10 -12.79 -21.23
C ALA A 473 22.64 -13.24 -21.19
N THR A 474 22.26 -14.23 -22.04
CA THR A 474 20.90 -14.81 -22.01
C THR A 474 20.59 -15.50 -20.68
N LEU A 475 21.55 -16.28 -20.15
CA LEU A 475 21.40 -16.94 -18.85
C LEU A 475 21.19 -15.90 -17.74
N LEU A 476 22.09 -14.94 -17.64
CA LEU A 476 22.07 -13.89 -16.62
C LEU A 476 20.76 -13.11 -16.63
N GLN A 477 20.35 -12.66 -17.82
CA GLN A 477 19.15 -11.86 -17.95
C GLN A 477 17.89 -12.63 -17.51
N ARG A 478 17.70 -13.87 -17.95
CA ARG A 478 16.52 -14.67 -17.60
C ARG A 478 16.56 -15.21 -16.16
N MET A 479 17.70 -15.75 -15.75
CA MET A 479 17.89 -16.28 -14.41
C MET A 479 17.86 -15.16 -13.35
N GLY A 480 18.52 -14.04 -13.64
CA GLY A 480 18.50 -12.88 -12.75
C GLY A 480 17.11 -12.26 -12.64
N THR A 481 16.37 -12.11 -13.74
CA THR A 481 14.97 -11.66 -13.69
C THR A 481 14.13 -12.57 -12.81
N TRP A 482 14.32 -13.89 -12.89
CA TRP A 482 13.63 -14.86 -12.06
C TRP A 482 13.99 -14.75 -10.57
N LEU A 483 15.29 -14.75 -10.26
CA LEU A 483 15.78 -14.72 -8.87
C LEU A 483 15.56 -13.36 -8.20
N LEU A 484 15.83 -12.26 -8.92
CA LEU A 484 15.76 -10.89 -8.39
C LEU A 484 14.41 -10.22 -8.66
N ARG A 485 13.43 -10.97 -9.16
CA ARG A 485 12.04 -10.54 -9.38
C ARG A 485 11.90 -9.30 -10.28
N GLY A 486 12.78 -9.16 -11.24
CA GLY A 486 12.78 -8.06 -12.20
C GLY A 486 14.03 -8.01 -13.06
N PRO A 487 14.03 -7.29 -14.19
CA PRO A 487 15.17 -7.22 -15.10
C PRO A 487 16.44 -6.77 -14.40
N LEU A 488 17.58 -7.33 -14.83
CA LEU A 488 18.88 -6.88 -14.37
C LEU A 488 19.24 -5.54 -15.01
N GLU A 489 19.88 -4.68 -14.25
CA GLU A 489 20.48 -3.46 -14.78
C GLU A 489 21.85 -3.74 -15.46
N ASP A 490 22.29 -2.85 -16.34
CA ASP A 490 23.55 -3.03 -17.08
C ASP A 490 24.77 -3.29 -16.17
N HIS A 491 24.85 -2.61 -15.02
CA HIS A 491 25.93 -2.78 -14.08
C HIS A 491 25.89 -4.14 -13.37
N GLU A 492 24.69 -4.67 -13.07
CA GLU A 492 24.52 -6.01 -12.49
C GLU A 492 24.95 -7.09 -13.50
N ILE A 493 24.53 -6.95 -14.77
CA ILE A 493 24.96 -7.87 -15.83
C ILE A 493 26.48 -7.88 -15.94
N ILE A 494 27.14 -6.73 -15.91
CA ILE A 494 28.60 -6.62 -15.96
C ILE A 494 29.25 -7.32 -14.77
N ALA A 495 28.74 -7.09 -13.57
CA ALA A 495 29.27 -7.70 -12.33
C ALA A 495 29.17 -9.23 -12.36
N TYR A 496 28.00 -9.77 -12.68
CA TYR A 496 27.79 -11.22 -12.76
C TYR A 496 28.55 -11.87 -13.92
N ARG A 497 28.72 -11.17 -15.03
CA ARG A 497 29.61 -11.64 -16.13
C ARG A 497 31.06 -11.70 -15.69
N GLY A 498 31.52 -10.79 -14.86
CA GLY A 498 32.86 -10.83 -14.27
C GLY A 498 33.12 -12.16 -13.57
N ILE A 499 32.13 -12.67 -12.78
CA ILE A 499 32.25 -13.99 -12.11
C ILE A 499 32.47 -15.10 -13.16
N SER A 500 31.62 -15.17 -14.20
CA SER A 500 31.76 -16.21 -15.24
C SER A 500 33.08 -16.13 -15.99
N THR A 501 33.60 -14.92 -16.22
CA THR A 501 34.90 -14.70 -16.90
C THR A 501 36.05 -15.19 -16.02
N THR A 502 35.99 -14.90 -14.71
CA THR A 502 37.01 -15.36 -13.74
C THR A 502 37.04 -16.88 -13.64
N VAL A 503 35.88 -17.54 -13.51
CA VAL A 503 35.80 -19.01 -13.46
C VAL A 503 36.33 -19.64 -14.77
N ALA A 504 35.89 -19.13 -15.92
CA ALA A 504 36.35 -19.62 -17.21
C ALA A 504 37.86 -19.45 -17.40
N SER A 505 38.43 -18.30 -16.99
CA SER A 505 39.90 -18.05 -17.08
C SER A 505 40.70 -18.96 -16.11
N GLY A 506 40.10 -19.39 -15.02
CA GLY A 506 40.67 -20.38 -14.11
C GLY A 506 40.50 -21.83 -14.54
N GLY A 507 39.90 -22.08 -15.72
CA GLY A 507 39.64 -23.43 -16.23
C GLY A 507 38.42 -24.13 -15.59
N GLY A 508 37.58 -23.40 -14.89
CA GLY A 508 36.37 -23.92 -14.25
C GLY A 508 35.25 -24.21 -15.26
N SER A 509 34.30 -25.01 -14.85
CA SER A 509 33.15 -25.42 -15.63
C SER A 509 32.06 -24.36 -15.71
N TYR A 510 31.16 -24.52 -16.69
CA TYR A 510 29.97 -23.69 -16.80
C TYR A 510 29.03 -23.81 -15.57
N GLU A 511 28.91 -25.00 -15.03
CA GLU A 511 28.12 -25.30 -13.82
C GLU A 511 28.70 -24.59 -12.60
N GLU A 512 30.03 -24.56 -12.45
CA GLU A 512 30.69 -23.81 -11.37
C GLU A 512 30.45 -22.30 -11.52
N ALA A 513 30.56 -21.76 -12.72
CA ALA A 513 30.27 -20.35 -12.96
C ALA A 513 28.82 -20.02 -12.63
N ALA A 514 27.87 -20.86 -13.03
CA ALA A 514 26.45 -20.67 -12.70
C ALA A 514 26.22 -20.77 -11.17
N ALA A 515 26.92 -21.66 -10.49
CA ALA A 515 26.83 -21.80 -9.03
C ALA A 515 27.26 -20.52 -8.30
N TYR A 516 28.44 -19.99 -8.61
CA TYR A 516 28.93 -18.74 -8.02
C TYR A 516 28.04 -17.52 -8.35
N ILE A 517 27.47 -17.48 -9.55
CA ILE A 517 26.53 -16.43 -9.94
C ILE A 517 25.25 -16.51 -9.11
N VAL A 518 24.69 -17.72 -8.95
CA VAL A 518 23.49 -17.93 -8.10
C VAL A 518 23.79 -17.58 -6.66
N GLU A 519 24.92 -18.03 -6.13
CA GLU A 519 25.37 -17.72 -4.77
C GLU A 519 25.48 -16.21 -4.53
N ALA A 520 26.02 -15.46 -5.50
CA ALA A 520 26.09 -14.01 -5.43
C ALA A 520 24.71 -13.34 -5.56
N MET A 521 23.80 -13.89 -6.40
CA MET A 521 22.43 -13.38 -6.52
C MET A 521 21.61 -13.61 -5.24
N LEU A 522 21.79 -14.75 -4.56
CA LEU A 522 21.11 -15.05 -3.30
C LEU A 522 21.53 -14.10 -2.16
N GLN A 523 22.72 -13.52 -2.24
CA GLN A 523 23.23 -12.51 -1.31
C GLN A 523 22.91 -11.06 -1.74
N SER A 524 22.30 -10.88 -2.93
CA SER A 524 21.93 -9.55 -3.40
C SER A 524 20.85 -8.92 -2.52
N PRO A 525 20.93 -7.61 -2.22
CA PRO A 525 19.84 -6.90 -1.60
C PRO A 525 18.50 -7.08 -2.33
N ARG A 526 18.49 -7.17 -3.66
CA ARG A 526 17.28 -7.45 -4.45
C ARG A 526 16.67 -8.82 -4.20
N PHE A 527 17.43 -9.81 -3.70
CA PHE A 527 16.89 -11.11 -3.27
C PHE A 527 16.36 -11.06 -1.85
N ILE A 528 17.09 -10.42 -0.94
CA ILE A 528 16.82 -10.39 0.51
C ILE A 528 15.72 -9.39 0.86
N TYR A 529 15.55 -8.33 0.07
CA TYR A 529 14.57 -7.27 0.30
C TYR A 529 13.53 -7.22 -0.82
N GLN A 530 12.34 -6.74 -0.48
CA GLN A 530 11.44 -6.12 -1.44
C GLN A 530 11.91 -4.68 -1.63
N VAL A 531 12.30 -4.34 -2.85
CA VAL A 531 12.83 -3.01 -3.21
C VAL A 531 11.92 -2.41 -4.26
N GLU A 532 11.47 -1.18 -4.04
CA GLU A 532 10.66 -0.42 -4.99
C GLU A 532 11.43 0.79 -5.53
N ASN A 533 11.22 1.07 -6.80
CA ASN A 533 11.91 2.16 -7.46
C ASN A 533 11.27 3.51 -7.12
N GLN A 534 12.07 4.44 -6.62
CA GLN A 534 11.66 5.80 -6.31
C GLN A 534 11.93 6.73 -7.49
N ARG A 535 10.94 7.56 -7.87
CA ARG A 535 11.07 8.56 -8.93
C ARG A 535 11.53 9.93 -8.41
N GLY A 536 11.39 10.18 -7.10
CA GLY A 536 11.88 11.39 -6.43
C GLY A 536 11.15 12.67 -6.82
N ASP A 537 9.90 12.61 -7.23
CA ASP A 537 9.09 13.74 -7.71
C ASP A 537 7.86 14.04 -6.85
N GLY A 538 7.65 13.31 -5.76
CA GLY A 538 6.52 13.47 -4.85
C GLY A 538 5.17 13.00 -5.42
N GLN A 539 5.15 12.42 -6.61
CA GLN A 539 3.92 12.02 -7.31
C GLN A 539 3.54 10.58 -6.98
N VAL A 540 2.26 10.25 -7.20
CA VAL A 540 1.76 8.87 -7.18
C VAL A 540 1.89 8.28 -8.57
N TRP A 541 2.52 7.10 -8.67
CA TRP A 541 2.77 6.41 -9.92
C TRP A 541 2.21 4.99 -9.88
N PRO A 542 1.71 4.45 -11.00
CA PRO A 542 1.50 3.01 -11.11
C PRO A 542 2.82 2.27 -10.86
N VAL A 543 2.80 1.19 -10.08
CA VAL A 543 3.97 0.32 -9.94
C VAL A 543 4.28 -0.39 -11.25
N SER A 544 5.55 -0.74 -11.47
CA SER A 544 5.93 -1.57 -12.62
C SER A 544 5.33 -2.98 -12.50
N GLU A 545 5.18 -3.70 -13.62
CA GLU A 545 4.58 -5.03 -13.63
C GLU A 545 5.32 -6.02 -12.72
N TYR A 546 6.64 -5.95 -12.67
CA TYR A 546 7.44 -6.81 -11.80
C TYR A 546 7.30 -6.45 -10.32
N GLU A 547 7.20 -5.16 -10.00
CA GLU A 547 6.90 -4.69 -8.65
C GLU A 547 5.49 -5.12 -8.23
N LEU A 548 4.50 -5.01 -9.12
CA LEU A 548 3.13 -5.48 -8.87
C LEU A 548 3.09 -6.99 -8.66
N ALA A 549 3.77 -7.76 -9.51
CA ALA A 549 3.90 -9.20 -9.35
C ALA A 549 4.50 -9.57 -7.98
N SER A 550 5.55 -8.86 -7.55
CA SER A 550 6.16 -9.04 -6.22
C SER A 550 5.20 -8.67 -5.09
N ARG A 551 4.55 -7.50 -5.15
CA ARG A 551 3.59 -7.08 -4.12
C ARG A 551 2.47 -8.09 -3.93
N LEU A 552 1.82 -8.50 -5.02
CA LEU A 552 0.74 -9.50 -5.01
C LEU A 552 1.22 -10.82 -4.43
N SER A 553 2.40 -11.29 -4.86
CA SER A 553 2.94 -12.58 -4.43
C SER A 553 3.29 -12.60 -2.94
N TYR A 554 4.00 -11.60 -2.43
CA TYR A 554 4.34 -11.54 -1.01
C TYR A 554 3.13 -11.25 -0.12
N MET A 555 2.18 -10.46 -0.60
CA MET A 555 0.94 -10.21 0.12
C MET A 555 0.12 -11.49 0.27
N LEU A 556 -0.13 -12.21 -0.83
CA LEU A 556 -1.04 -13.35 -0.86
C LEU A 556 -0.37 -14.68 -0.51
N TRP A 557 0.90 -14.86 -0.85
CA TRP A 557 1.61 -16.15 -0.70
C TRP A 557 2.82 -16.11 0.24
N GLY A 558 3.33 -14.92 0.58
CA GLY A 558 4.55 -14.77 1.38
C GLY A 558 5.81 -15.31 0.69
N SER A 559 5.84 -15.40 -0.63
CA SER A 559 6.95 -15.98 -1.41
C SER A 559 7.11 -15.28 -2.76
N SER A 560 8.19 -15.62 -3.50
CA SER A 560 8.44 -15.10 -4.85
C SER A 560 7.27 -15.35 -5.81
N PRO A 561 7.08 -14.46 -6.80
CA PRO A 561 6.13 -14.66 -7.88
C PRO A 561 6.35 -15.99 -8.60
N ASP A 562 5.26 -16.65 -8.97
CA ASP A 562 5.32 -17.85 -9.81
C ASP A 562 5.57 -17.51 -11.29
N LYS A 563 5.77 -18.55 -12.10
CA LYS A 563 6.03 -18.36 -13.53
C LYS A 563 4.89 -17.64 -14.24
N THR A 564 3.66 -17.84 -13.86
CA THR A 564 2.48 -17.21 -14.48
C THR A 564 2.49 -15.70 -14.26
N LEU A 565 2.77 -15.25 -13.02
CA LEU A 565 2.93 -13.84 -12.70
C LEU A 565 4.13 -13.21 -13.41
N MET A 566 5.29 -13.89 -13.41
CA MET A 566 6.50 -13.40 -14.09
C MET A 566 6.32 -13.30 -15.60
N ASP A 567 5.66 -14.28 -16.21
CA ASP A 567 5.31 -14.24 -17.64
C ASP A 567 4.27 -13.14 -17.93
N GLY A 568 3.37 -12.87 -16.98
CA GLY A 568 2.41 -11.77 -17.03
C GLY A 568 3.11 -10.41 -17.05
N ALA A 569 4.06 -10.23 -16.13
CA ALA A 569 4.88 -9.02 -16.06
C ALA A 569 5.75 -8.84 -17.29
N GLU A 570 6.44 -9.90 -17.76
CA GLU A 570 7.25 -9.85 -18.97
C GLU A 570 6.45 -9.44 -20.22
N LYS A 571 5.20 -9.86 -20.31
CA LYS A 571 4.30 -9.60 -21.44
C LYS A 571 3.45 -8.34 -21.29
N GLY A 572 3.63 -7.56 -20.23
CA GLY A 572 2.87 -6.35 -20.01
C GLY A 572 1.38 -6.58 -19.67
N ARG A 573 0.97 -7.81 -19.29
CA ARG A 573 -0.44 -8.13 -18.99
C ARG A 573 -0.90 -7.56 -17.64
N LEU A 574 0.02 -7.35 -16.71
CA LEU A 574 -0.31 -6.81 -15.38
C LEU A 574 -0.55 -5.29 -15.40
N TYR A 575 -0.52 -4.65 -16.56
CA TYR A 575 -1.03 -3.30 -16.75
C TYR A 575 -2.55 -3.24 -16.98
N ASP A 576 -3.14 -4.34 -17.41
CA ASP A 576 -4.58 -4.42 -17.61
C ASP A 576 -5.27 -4.80 -16.30
N ARG A 577 -6.13 -3.92 -15.79
CA ARG A 577 -6.85 -4.15 -14.52
C ARG A 577 -7.68 -5.43 -14.53
N VAL A 578 -8.26 -5.80 -15.68
CA VAL A 578 -9.03 -7.05 -15.82
C VAL A 578 -8.13 -8.27 -15.72
N GLU A 579 -6.93 -8.20 -16.29
CA GLU A 579 -5.93 -9.28 -16.18
C GLU A 579 -5.38 -9.36 -14.76
N VAL A 580 -5.12 -8.23 -14.10
CA VAL A 580 -4.73 -8.20 -12.68
C VAL A 580 -5.80 -8.84 -11.81
N GLU A 581 -7.08 -8.52 -12.02
CA GLU A 581 -8.18 -9.11 -11.26
C GLU A 581 -8.27 -10.63 -11.45
N LYS A 582 -8.11 -11.14 -12.68
CA LYS A 582 -8.05 -12.58 -12.96
C LYS A 582 -6.87 -13.26 -12.24
N GLU A 583 -5.70 -12.62 -12.25
CA GLU A 583 -4.53 -13.15 -11.53
C GLU A 583 -4.76 -13.15 -10.02
N VAL A 584 -5.36 -12.11 -9.45
CA VAL A 584 -5.72 -12.05 -8.03
C VAL A 584 -6.70 -13.17 -7.69
N ASP A 585 -7.74 -13.40 -8.49
CA ASP A 585 -8.69 -14.50 -8.26
C ASP A 585 -7.98 -15.86 -8.31
N ARG A 586 -7.11 -16.08 -9.30
CA ARG A 586 -6.29 -17.32 -9.39
C ARG A 586 -5.40 -17.49 -8.15
N MET A 587 -4.79 -16.41 -7.68
CA MET A 587 -3.90 -16.43 -6.52
C MET A 587 -4.66 -16.71 -5.22
N LEU A 588 -5.87 -16.18 -5.09
CA LEU A 588 -6.74 -16.41 -3.94
C LEU A 588 -7.24 -17.86 -3.86
N ASP A 589 -7.29 -18.60 -4.97
CA ASP A 589 -7.64 -20.02 -5.01
C ASP A 589 -6.42 -20.94 -4.78
N ASP A 590 -5.21 -20.40 -4.68
CA ASP A 590 -4.00 -21.18 -4.44
C ASP A 590 -3.85 -21.52 -2.94
N PRO A 591 -3.51 -22.78 -2.58
CA PRO A 591 -3.29 -23.18 -1.18
C PRO A 591 -2.27 -22.32 -0.40
N ARG A 592 -1.33 -21.68 -1.08
CA ARG A 592 -0.35 -20.76 -0.45
C ARG A 592 -1.04 -19.60 0.25
N THR A 593 -2.17 -19.12 -0.30
CA THR A 593 -2.94 -18.02 0.31
C THR A 593 -3.56 -18.46 1.64
N ILE A 594 -4.01 -19.71 1.74
CA ILE A 594 -4.49 -20.28 3.01
C ILE A 594 -3.35 -20.27 4.03
N THR A 595 -2.17 -20.79 3.65
CA THR A 595 -0.99 -20.82 4.53
C THR A 595 -0.62 -19.41 5.02
N ARG A 596 -0.60 -18.41 4.13
CA ARG A 596 -0.32 -17.01 4.48
C ARG A 596 -1.37 -16.43 5.43
N SER A 597 -2.64 -16.79 5.25
CA SER A 597 -3.74 -16.37 6.13
C SER A 597 -3.62 -16.97 7.53
N LEU A 598 -3.16 -18.21 7.64
CA LEU A 598 -2.89 -18.84 8.94
C LEU A 598 -1.68 -18.19 9.65
N GLU A 599 -0.70 -17.74 8.89
CA GLU A 599 0.39 -16.92 9.44
C GLU A 599 -0.14 -15.59 9.99
N PHE A 600 -0.99 -14.88 9.22
CA PHE A 600 -1.68 -13.68 9.70
C PHE A 600 -2.43 -13.95 11.00
N ALA A 601 -3.29 -14.98 11.05
CA ALA A 601 -4.06 -15.31 12.23
C ALA A 601 -3.17 -15.62 13.44
N SER A 602 -2.10 -16.39 13.23
CA SER A 602 -1.12 -16.74 14.28
C SER A 602 -0.43 -15.48 14.85
N GLN A 603 -0.11 -14.51 14.01
CA GLN A 603 0.52 -13.28 14.42
C GLN A 603 -0.48 -12.30 15.05
N TRP A 604 -1.64 -12.06 14.41
CA TRP A 604 -2.69 -11.20 14.95
C TRP A 604 -3.08 -11.61 16.37
N LEU A 605 -3.36 -12.90 16.58
CA LEU A 605 -3.76 -13.47 17.86
C LEU A 605 -2.57 -13.82 18.80
N ASN A 606 -1.35 -13.49 18.38
CA ASN A 606 -0.11 -13.75 19.14
C ASN A 606 0.01 -15.20 19.64
N LEU A 607 -0.33 -16.18 18.79
CA LEU A 607 -0.31 -17.60 19.16
C LEU A 607 1.11 -18.13 19.44
N GLY A 608 2.15 -17.44 18.98
CA GLY A 608 3.55 -17.80 19.25
C GLY A 608 3.90 -17.78 20.74
N ARG A 609 3.20 -16.96 21.56
CA ARG A 609 3.44 -16.91 23.01
C ARG A 609 3.15 -18.24 23.74
N LEU A 610 2.29 -19.07 23.17
CA LEU A 610 1.91 -20.37 23.75
C LEU A 610 3.12 -21.32 23.93
N GLN A 611 4.13 -21.23 23.09
CA GLN A 611 5.37 -22.01 23.23
C GLN A 611 6.12 -21.73 24.54
N ASN A 612 5.94 -20.52 25.07
CA ASN A 612 6.58 -20.08 26.33
C ASN A 612 5.63 -20.11 27.53
N LEU A 613 4.41 -20.63 27.36
CA LEU A 613 3.43 -20.69 28.43
C LEU A 613 3.93 -21.64 29.54
N ARG A 614 3.98 -21.15 30.76
CA ARG A 614 4.43 -21.88 31.96
C ARG A 614 3.46 -21.60 33.12
N PRO A 615 2.28 -22.22 33.14
CA PRO A 615 1.30 -22.04 34.21
C PRO A 615 1.85 -22.51 35.55
N ASN A 616 1.28 -21.96 36.63
CA ASN A 616 1.60 -22.39 37.98
C ASN A 616 1.16 -23.86 38.19
N ALA A 617 2.11 -24.75 38.50
CA ALA A 617 1.85 -26.17 38.65
C ALA A 617 0.88 -26.52 39.80
N ASP A 618 0.83 -25.70 40.85
CA ASP A 618 -0.06 -25.94 41.99
C ASP A 618 -1.52 -25.63 41.61
N LYS A 619 -1.73 -24.61 40.74
CA LYS A 619 -3.08 -24.27 40.20
C LYS A 619 -3.51 -25.18 39.06
N PHE A 620 -2.56 -25.60 38.24
CA PHE A 620 -2.83 -26.37 37.01
C PHE A 620 -1.98 -27.64 36.97
N PRO A 621 -2.20 -28.58 37.89
CA PRO A 621 -1.38 -29.80 38.00
C PRO A 621 -1.49 -30.74 36.80
N SER A 622 -2.56 -30.58 35.97
CA SER A 622 -2.76 -31.36 34.73
C SER A 622 -2.14 -30.70 33.49
N TRP A 623 -1.40 -29.61 33.65
CA TRP A 623 -0.78 -28.93 32.51
C TRP A 623 0.21 -29.83 31.78
N ASP A 624 0.08 -29.86 30.45
CA ASP A 624 0.97 -30.53 29.52
C ASP A 624 1.35 -29.53 28.41
N PRO A 625 2.63 -29.29 28.08
CA PRO A 625 3.01 -28.45 26.96
C PRO A 625 2.36 -28.78 25.63
N ALA A 626 2.00 -30.06 25.41
CA ALA A 626 1.26 -30.48 24.23
C ALA A 626 -0.17 -29.89 24.18
N LEU A 627 -0.74 -29.48 25.31
CA LEU A 627 -2.02 -28.77 25.36
C LEU A 627 -1.93 -27.40 24.67
N ALA A 628 -0.79 -26.71 24.81
CA ALA A 628 -0.56 -25.44 24.12
C ALA A 628 -0.58 -25.58 22.58
N GLU A 629 -0.03 -26.69 22.06
CA GLU A 629 -0.07 -26.99 20.63
C GLU A 629 -1.50 -27.36 20.18
N ASP A 630 -2.26 -28.08 21.00
CA ASP A 630 -3.68 -28.36 20.73
C ASP A 630 -4.51 -27.06 20.68
N MET A 631 -4.34 -26.16 21.63
CA MET A 631 -5.00 -24.84 21.67
C MET A 631 -4.66 -23.99 20.44
N LYS A 632 -3.42 -24.01 20.00
CA LYS A 632 -2.98 -23.34 18.77
C LYS A 632 -3.64 -23.96 17.54
N ALA A 633 -3.62 -25.29 17.46
CA ALA A 633 -4.22 -26.04 16.35
C ALA A 633 -5.74 -25.81 16.25
N GLU A 634 -6.45 -25.80 17.41
CA GLU A 634 -7.86 -25.43 17.52
C GLU A 634 -8.14 -24.12 16.80
N THR A 635 -7.42 -23.08 17.21
CA THR A 635 -7.65 -21.69 16.73
C THR A 635 -7.36 -21.54 15.24
N LEU A 636 -6.26 -22.14 14.76
CA LEU A 636 -5.91 -22.08 13.33
C LEU A 636 -6.89 -22.88 12.45
N ALA A 637 -7.36 -24.05 12.91
CA ALA A 637 -8.35 -24.83 12.19
C ALA A 637 -9.72 -24.13 12.16
N PHE A 638 -10.14 -23.53 13.29
CA PHE A 638 -11.36 -22.76 13.37
C PHE A 638 -11.31 -21.53 12.42
N PHE A 639 -10.21 -20.74 12.47
CA PHE A 639 -10.03 -19.64 11.55
C PHE A 639 -10.10 -20.10 10.09
N LYS A 640 -9.38 -21.17 9.74
CA LYS A 640 -9.38 -21.73 8.37
C LYS A 640 -10.78 -22.11 7.92
N GLU A 641 -11.56 -22.79 8.76
CA GLU A 641 -12.91 -23.19 8.38
C GLU A 641 -13.83 -21.99 8.15
N VAL A 642 -13.81 -21.00 9.06
CA VAL A 642 -14.67 -19.81 8.91
C VAL A 642 -14.33 -19.03 7.65
N VAL A 643 -13.03 -18.74 7.39
CA VAL A 643 -12.65 -17.80 6.33
C VAL A 643 -12.46 -18.45 4.97
N TRP A 644 -12.16 -19.77 4.91
CA TRP A 644 -11.83 -20.47 3.66
C TRP A 644 -12.81 -21.57 3.30
N GLU A 645 -13.12 -22.47 4.22
CA GLU A 645 -13.93 -23.64 3.88
C GLU A 645 -15.42 -23.30 3.75
N ASN A 646 -15.93 -22.39 4.57
CA ASN A 646 -17.32 -21.94 4.54
C ASN A 646 -17.50 -20.53 3.93
N GLY A 647 -16.42 -19.73 3.75
CA GLY A 647 -16.49 -18.38 3.19
C GLY A 647 -17.49 -17.47 3.94
N ARG A 648 -17.51 -17.57 5.27
CA ARG A 648 -18.48 -16.86 6.12
C ARG A 648 -18.07 -15.40 6.35
N PRO A 649 -19.03 -14.54 6.73
CA PRO A 649 -18.71 -13.21 7.23
C PRO A 649 -17.75 -13.26 8.42
N LEU A 650 -16.88 -12.26 8.54
CA LEU A 650 -15.86 -12.23 9.60
C LEU A 650 -16.44 -12.22 11.03
N GLY A 651 -17.66 -11.73 11.22
CA GLY A 651 -18.35 -11.79 12.51
C GLY A 651 -18.44 -13.22 13.08
N ASP A 652 -18.56 -14.22 12.22
CA ASP A 652 -18.64 -15.63 12.62
C ASP A 652 -17.35 -16.13 13.32
N LEU A 653 -16.21 -15.42 13.18
CA LEU A 653 -15.03 -15.68 13.99
C LEU A 653 -15.28 -15.50 15.50
N LEU A 654 -16.28 -14.72 15.88
CA LEU A 654 -16.56 -14.39 17.28
C LEU A 654 -17.70 -15.22 17.88
N ASN A 655 -18.64 -15.73 17.09
CA ASN A 655 -19.85 -16.39 17.63
C ASN A 655 -20.23 -17.71 16.96
N ALA A 656 -19.38 -18.28 16.08
CA ALA A 656 -19.72 -19.56 15.47
C ALA A 656 -19.83 -20.69 16.53
N PRO A 657 -20.94 -21.50 16.53
CA PRO A 657 -21.23 -22.47 17.60
C PRO A 657 -20.52 -23.81 17.38
N TYR A 658 -19.23 -23.80 17.06
CA TYR A 658 -18.39 -24.99 16.93
C TYR A 658 -16.93 -24.68 17.21
N THR A 659 -16.15 -25.70 17.48
CA THR A 659 -14.69 -25.61 17.57
C THR A 659 -14.02 -26.86 17.01
N PHE A 660 -12.68 -26.89 17.09
CA PHE A 660 -11.85 -28.03 16.76
C PHE A 660 -11.13 -28.50 18.02
N THR A 661 -11.14 -29.80 18.31
CA THR A 661 -10.54 -30.29 19.51
C THR A 661 -9.84 -31.64 19.31
N THR A 662 -8.76 -31.86 20.07
CA THR A 662 -8.18 -33.19 20.29
C THR A 662 -8.83 -33.83 21.52
N PRO A 663 -8.69 -35.17 21.73
CA PRO A 663 -9.16 -35.80 22.96
C PRO A 663 -8.61 -35.16 24.23
N ARG A 664 -7.35 -34.72 24.23
CA ARG A 664 -6.72 -34.00 25.34
C ARG A 664 -7.39 -32.64 25.61
N LEU A 665 -7.60 -31.85 24.56
CA LEU A 665 -8.21 -30.52 24.67
C LEU A 665 -9.69 -30.61 25.06
N ALA A 666 -10.45 -31.58 24.49
CA ALA A 666 -11.83 -31.81 24.86
C ALA A 666 -12.00 -32.17 26.35
N LYS A 667 -11.08 -33.00 26.87
CA LYS A 667 -11.04 -33.35 28.28
C LYS A 667 -10.69 -32.11 29.14
N HIS A 668 -9.75 -31.31 28.71
CA HIS A 668 -9.34 -30.08 29.41
C HIS A 668 -10.51 -29.08 29.50
N TYR A 669 -11.29 -28.92 28.42
CA TYR A 669 -12.46 -28.04 28.40
C TYR A 669 -13.70 -28.64 29.06
N ASN A 670 -13.67 -29.89 29.52
CA ASN A 670 -14.81 -30.64 30.04
C ASN A 670 -15.98 -30.71 29.01
N LEU A 671 -15.68 -30.82 27.72
CA LEU A 671 -16.71 -30.89 26.69
C LEU A 671 -17.48 -32.21 26.73
N ALA A 672 -18.82 -32.15 26.79
CA ALA A 672 -19.70 -33.30 26.70
C ALA A 672 -19.90 -33.72 25.24
N VAL A 673 -18.84 -34.10 24.53
CA VAL A 673 -18.86 -34.45 23.11
C VAL A 673 -18.33 -35.86 22.89
N THR A 674 -18.88 -36.56 21.90
CA THR A 674 -18.34 -37.85 21.43
C THR A 674 -17.33 -37.57 20.32
N ILE A 675 -16.10 -37.91 20.57
CA ILE A 675 -14.98 -37.76 19.60
C ILE A 675 -14.20 -39.07 19.51
N ASP A 676 -13.54 -39.30 18.38
CA ASP A 676 -12.61 -40.41 18.24
C ASP A 676 -11.39 -40.19 19.17
N ASN A 677 -11.02 -41.20 19.94
CA ASN A 677 -9.91 -41.15 20.90
C ASN A 677 -8.50 -41.27 20.24
N THR A 678 -8.40 -41.15 18.93
CA THR A 678 -7.11 -41.16 18.25
C THR A 678 -6.25 -40.00 18.79
N PRO A 679 -5.09 -40.25 19.41
CA PRO A 679 -4.25 -39.22 19.98
C PRO A 679 -3.87 -38.16 18.93
N ASN A 680 -3.91 -36.88 19.35
CA ASN A 680 -3.58 -35.73 18.53
C ASN A 680 -4.45 -35.53 17.25
N SER A 681 -5.52 -36.33 17.09
CA SER A 681 -6.49 -36.12 16.01
C SER A 681 -7.36 -34.90 16.30
N LEU A 682 -7.27 -33.89 15.47
CA LEU A 682 -8.06 -32.67 15.58
C LEU A 682 -9.41 -32.89 14.90
N GLN A 683 -10.51 -32.77 15.63
CA GLN A 683 -11.85 -33.06 15.19
C GLN A 683 -12.78 -31.87 15.39
N ARG A 684 -13.63 -31.60 14.41
CA ARG A 684 -14.67 -30.56 14.51
C ARG A 684 -15.79 -31.03 15.43
N VAL A 685 -16.17 -30.20 16.40
CA VAL A 685 -17.25 -30.49 17.34
C VAL A 685 -18.27 -29.34 17.36
N ASN A 686 -19.55 -29.69 17.44
CA ASN A 686 -20.64 -28.73 17.55
C ASN A 686 -20.82 -28.34 19.03
N LEU A 687 -20.95 -27.04 19.28
CA LEU A 687 -21.12 -26.45 20.62
C LEU A 687 -22.53 -25.85 20.84
N GLU A 688 -23.52 -26.13 20.00
CA GLU A 688 -24.88 -25.56 20.16
C GLU A 688 -25.54 -25.88 21.51
N LYS A 689 -25.13 -26.97 22.16
CA LYS A 689 -25.58 -27.36 23.50
C LYS A 689 -24.73 -26.72 24.62
N ASP A 690 -23.53 -26.28 24.29
CA ASP A 690 -22.63 -25.61 25.24
C ASP A 690 -22.72 -24.08 25.01
N LYS A 691 -23.67 -23.45 25.71
CA LYS A 691 -23.91 -22.02 25.59
C LYS A 691 -22.79 -21.13 26.13
N ALA A 692 -21.77 -21.72 26.74
CA ALA A 692 -20.63 -20.98 27.29
C ALA A 692 -19.54 -20.73 26.25
N ARG A 693 -19.41 -21.61 25.24
CA ARG A 693 -18.34 -21.56 24.25
C ARG A 693 -18.88 -21.29 22.84
N GLY A 694 -18.10 -20.56 22.09
CA GLY A 694 -18.33 -20.23 20.70
C GLY A 694 -17.44 -19.05 20.27
N GLY A 695 -16.75 -19.22 19.14
CA GLY A 695 -15.86 -18.17 18.61
C GLY A 695 -14.53 -18.01 19.34
N LEU A 696 -13.65 -17.21 18.72
CA LEU A 696 -12.23 -17.09 19.07
C LEU A 696 -11.96 -16.69 20.53
N LEU A 697 -12.78 -15.78 21.10
CA LEU A 697 -12.52 -15.29 22.46
C LEU A 697 -12.72 -16.34 23.55
N THR A 698 -13.35 -17.46 23.22
CA THR A 698 -13.55 -18.60 24.13
C THR A 698 -12.55 -19.73 23.95
N HIS A 699 -11.59 -19.59 23.02
CA HIS A 699 -10.51 -20.55 22.85
C HIS A 699 -9.45 -20.40 23.94
N GLY A 700 -8.93 -21.51 24.44
CA GLY A 700 -7.86 -21.52 25.44
C GLY A 700 -6.63 -20.74 24.99
N SER A 701 -6.29 -20.81 23.71
CA SER A 701 -5.22 -20.02 23.11
C SER A 701 -5.37 -18.51 23.34
N ILE A 702 -6.58 -17.99 23.40
CA ILE A 702 -6.87 -16.58 23.66
C ILE A 702 -6.99 -16.32 25.16
N LEU A 703 -7.73 -17.14 25.88
CA LEU A 703 -8.00 -16.98 27.29
C LEU A 703 -6.75 -17.01 28.17
N THR A 704 -5.72 -17.75 27.74
CA THR A 704 -4.39 -17.81 28.41
C THR A 704 -3.66 -16.47 28.45
N ILE A 705 -4.12 -15.41 27.76
CA ILE A 705 -3.57 -14.07 27.89
C ILE A 705 -3.81 -13.50 29.30
N GLY A 706 -4.85 -13.96 29.98
CA GLY A 706 -5.17 -13.60 31.35
C GLY A 706 -4.18 -14.11 32.41
N GLY A 707 -3.25 -14.99 32.02
CA GLY A 707 -2.32 -15.67 32.93
C GLY A 707 -3.08 -16.55 33.92
N ASP A 708 -2.38 -17.01 34.98
CA ASP A 708 -2.91 -17.94 35.97
C ASP A 708 -4.10 -17.39 36.77
N GLU A 709 -4.21 -16.07 36.85
CA GLU A 709 -5.30 -15.39 37.58
C GLU A 709 -6.51 -15.06 36.67
N ALA A 710 -6.49 -15.40 35.39
CA ALA A 710 -7.54 -15.05 34.43
C ALA A 710 -7.84 -13.53 34.41
N SER A 711 -6.79 -12.71 34.41
CA SER A 711 -6.85 -11.25 34.57
C SER A 711 -7.84 -10.58 33.62
N THR A 712 -8.79 -9.85 34.22
CA THR A 712 -9.75 -9.01 33.48
C THR A 712 -9.05 -7.86 32.73
N VAL A 713 -7.93 -7.35 33.27
CA VAL A 713 -7.12 -6.29 32.65
C VAL A 713 -6.59 -6.75 31.30
N THR A 714 -5.85 -7.85 31.25
CA THR A 714 -5.21 -8.31 29.99
C THR A 714 -6.22 -8.81 28.99
N ARG A 715 -7.30 -9.49 29.40
CA ARG A 715 -8.39 -9.92 28.53
C ARG A 715 -9.17 -8.73 27.98
N GLY A 716 -9.46 -7.74 28.82
CA GLY A 716 -10.16 -6.51 28.41
C GLY A 716 -9.34 -5.67 27.44
N LEU A 717 -8.04 -5.51 27.70
CA LEU A 717 -7.13 -4.82 26.78
C LEU A 717 -7.00 -5.53 25.42
N LEU A 718 -7.02 -6.86 25.39
CA LEU A 718 -7.06 -7.61 24.13
C LEU A 718 -8.30 -7.22 23.30
N VAL A 719 -9.49 -7.24 23.91
CA VAL A 719 -10.73 -6.87 23.22
C VAL A 719 -10.66 -5.41 22.77
N LEU A 720 -10.23 -4.50 23.66
CA LEU A 720 -10.15 -3.07 23.36
C LEU A 720 -9.18 -2.79 22.18
N HIS A 721 -7.96 -3.35 22.22
CA HIS A 721 -6.92 -3.05 21.25
C HIS A 721 -7.08 -3.83 19.93
N ASP A 722 -7.35 -5.15 20.04
CA ASP A 722 -7.30 -6.02 18.88
C ASP A 722 -8.63 -6.21 18.17
N LEU A 723 -9.76 -5.93 18.83
CA LEU A 723 -11.08 -6.01 18.23
C LEU A 723 -11.75 -4.65 18.06
N LEU A 724 -11.64 -3.74 19.05
CA LEU A 724 -12.32 -2.45 19.04
C LEU A 724 -11.43 -1.30 18.53
N ARG A 725 -10.17 -1.54 18.27
CA ARG A 725 -9.20 -0.52 17.81
C ARG A 725 -9.26 0.76 18.65
N SER A 726 -9.26 0.57 19.96
CA SER A 726 -9.20 1.66 20.93
C SER A 726 -8.09 1.40 21.94
N GLY A 727 -7.73 2.37 22.73
CA GLY A 727 -6.62 2.24 23.65
C GLY A 727 -6.76 3.12 24.86
N VAL A 728 -5.99 2.77 25.89
CA VAL A 728 -5.72 3.58 27.05
C VAL A 728 -4.24 3.89 27.11
N ASN A 729 -3.86 4.94 27.82
CA ASN A 729 -2.45 5.26 28.04
C ASN A 729 -1.83 4.27 29.04
N ASP A 730 -0.50 4.22 29.05
CA ASP A 730 0.22 3.46 30.06
C ASP A 730 -0.10 4.01 31.46
N PRO A 731 -0.07 3.14 32.49
CA PRO A 731 -0.26 3.58 33.86
C PRO A 731 0.70 4.72 34.23
N PRO A 732 0.28 5.70 35.03
CA PRO A 732 1.18 6.74 35.51
C PRO A 732 2.42 6.15 36.23
N PRO A 733 3.57 6.81 36.18
CA PRO A 733 4.75 6.37 36.90
C PRO A 733 4.47 6.16 38.41
N GLY A 734 4.93 5.03 38.96
CA GLY A 734 4.74 4.69 40.36
C GLY A 734 3.47 3.95 40.71
N VAL A 735 2.59 3.68 39.76
CA VAL A 735 1.44 2.78 39.97
C VAL A 735 1.94 1.33 40.00
N ASP A 736 1.55 0.60 41.07
CA ASP A 736 1.80 -0.84 41.17
C ASP A 736 0.87 -1.58 40.19
N THR A 737 1.50 -2.22 39.19
CA THR A 737 0.83 -3.01 38.15
C THR A 737 0.88 -4.52 38.43
N THR A 738 1.34 -4.94 39.62
CA THR A 738 1.38 -6.35 39.99
C THR A 738 -0.02 -6.95 39.96
N PRO A 739 -0.24 -8.10 39.31
CA PRO A 739 -1.53 -8.76 39.31
C PRO A 739 -1.99 -9.10 40.75
N VAL A 740 -3.21 -8.68 41.08
CA VAL A 740 -3.82 -9.00 42.37
C VAL A 740 -4.52 -10.36 42.25
N PRO A 741 -4.13 -11.38 43.05
CA PRO A 741 -4.77 -12.69 43.00
C PRO A 741 -6.18 -12.65 43.59
N SER A 742 -7.02 -13.60 43.15
CA SER A 742 -8.29 -13.89 43.82
C SER A 742 -8.06 -14.48 45.22
N GLU A 743 -9.00 -14.31 46.12
CA GLU A 743 -8.98 -14.83 47.48
C GLU A 743 -10.41 -15.20 47.95
N PRO A 744 -10.57 -15.91 49.08
CA PRO A 744 -11.91 -16.23 49.60
C PRO A 744 -12.80 -14.98 49.76
N GLY A 745 -13.94 -14.98 49.05
CA GLY A 745 -14.89 -13.86 49.01
C GLY A 745 -14.54 -12.75 48.00
N ARG A 746 -13.41 -12.86 47.24
CA ARG A 746 -12.97 -11.81 46.34
C ARG A 746 -12.50 -12.40 44.98
N THR A 747 -13.31 -12.20 43.97
CA THR A 747 -13.03 -12.67 42.57
C THR A 747 -12.25 -11.64 41.74
N GLN A 748 -11.70 -12.03 40.60
CA GLN A 748 -11.12 -11.08 39.65
C GLN A 748 -12.13 -10.00 39.21
N ARG A 749 -13.42 -10.35 39.12
CA ARG A 749 -14.47 -9.40 38.81
C ARG A 749 -14.67 -8.37 39.92
N SER A 750 -14.77 -8.79 41.18
CA SER A 750 -14.91 -7.85 42.29
C SER A 750 -13.71 -6.92 42.45
N ILE A 751 -12.50 -7.43 42.16
CA ILE A 751 -11.26 -6.64 42.10
C ILE A 751 -11.34 -5.60 40.97
N ALA A 752 -11.86 -5.97 39.80
CA ALA A 752 -12.08 -5.06 38.68
C ALA A 752 -13.10 -3.96 39.01
N GLU A 753 -14.20 -4.32 39.65
CA GLU A 753 -15.24 -3.38 40.08
C GLU A 753 -14.72 -2.36 41.13
N GLU A 754 -13.84 -2.79 42.03
CA GLU A 754 -13.14 -1.89 42.97
C GLU A 754 -12.26 -0.88 42.21
N ARG A 755 -11.51 -1.33 41.20
CA ARG A 755 -10.67 -0.46 40.36
C ARG A 755 -11.52 0.53 39.53
N ILE A 756 -12.62 0.09 38.95
CA ILE A 756 -13.54 0.92 38.19
C ILE A 756 -14.16 2.03 39.07
N GLN A 757 -14.47 1.72 40.33
CA GLN A 757 -15.04 2.68 41.28
C GLN A 757 -13.98 3.63 41.86
N SER A 758 -12.71 3.33 41.76
CA SER A 758 -11.62 4.17 42.27
C SER A 758 -11.52 5.47 41.44
N LYS A 759 -11.43 6.60 42.15
CA LYS A 759 -11.25 7.92 41.51
C LYS A 759 -10.00 8.03 40.68
N SER A 760 -8.91 7.35 41.06
CA SER A 760 -7.61 7.38 40.36
C SER A 760 -7.54 6.36 39.25
N CYS A 761 -8.20 5.21 39.34
CA CYS A 761 -8.03 4.09 38.38
C CYS A 761 -9.23 4.00 37.40
N GLY A 762 -10.43 4.41 37.86
CA GLY A 762 -11.67 4.17 37.14
C GLY A 762 -11.74 4.78 35.73
N GLY A 763 -11.08 5.92 35.52
CA GLY A 763 -11.07 6.58 34.23
C GLY A 763 -10.55 5.71 33.07
N CYS A 764 -9.57 4.84 33.36
CA CYS A 764 -9.02 3.88 32.38
C CYS A 764 -9.76 2.53 32.48
N HIS A 765 -9.86 1.96 33.68
CA HIS A 765 -10.33 0.59 33.88
C HIS A 765 -11.79 0.36 33.43
N GLN A 766 -12.66 1.37 33.53
CA GLN A 766 -14.02 1.31 33.00
C GLN A 766 -14.11 1.10 31.48
N LYS A 767 -13.04 1.40 30.71
CA LYS A 767 -13.04 1.27 29.25
C LYS A 767 -12.74 -0.15 28.77
N PHE A 768 -12.05 -0.95 29.57
CA PHE A 768 -11.60 -2.27 29.10
C PHE A 768 -11.97 -3.43 30.03
N GLU A 769 -12.01 -3.28 31.35
CA GLU A 769 -12.31 -4.42 32.22
C GLU A 769 -13.73 -4.98 32.04
N PRO A 770 -14.78 -4.17 31.84
CA PRO A 770 -16.10 -4.70 31.50
C PRO A 770 -16.16 -5.57 30.28
N LEU A 771 -15.26 -5.33 29.28
CA LEU A 771 -15.12 -6.16 28.06
C LEU A 771 -14.67 -7.60 28.37
N ALA A 772 -14.05 -7.82 29.52
CA ALA A 772 -13.58 -9.14 29.97
C ALA A 772 -14.62 -9.88 30.82
N PHE A 773 -15.69 -9.21 31.30
CA PHE A 773 -16.64 -9.82 32.23
C PHE A 773 -17.32 -11.04 31.61
N GLY A 774 -17.67 -11.03 30.33
CA GLY A 774 -18.18 -12.21 29.63
C GLY A 774 -17.22 -13.39 29.58
N MET A 775 -15.93 -13.19 29.91
CA MET A 775 -14.93 -14.26 29.99
C MET A 775 -14.57 -14.65 31.42
N SER A 776 -15.26 -14.12 32.45
CA SER A 776 -14.89 -14.29 33.87
C SER A 776 -15.11 -15.72 34.39
N LYS A 777 -15.96 -16.52 33.76
CA LYS A 777 -16.16 -17.94 34.06
C LYS A 777 -15.09 -18.88 33.46
N PHE A 778 -14.16 -18.34 32.68
CA PHE A 778 -13.04 -19.12 32.15
C PHE A 778 -11.78 -18.90 33.00
N ASP A 779 -11.16 -19.98 33.44
CA ASP A 779 -9.88 -19.92 34.16
C ASP A 779 -8.70 -19.45 33.31
N GLY A 780 -7.49 -19.46 33.85
CA GLY A 780 -6.27 -19.03 33.18
C GLY A 780 -5.84 -19.91 32.01
N LEU A 781 -6.39 -21.12 31.90
CA LEU A 781 -6.15 -22.06 30.78
C LEU A 781 -7.39 -22.29 29.90
N GLY A 782 -8.48 -21.56 30.17
CA GLY A 782 -9.67 -21.60 29.36
C GLY A 782 -10.68 -22.70 29.75
N THR A 783 -10.57 -23.32 30.92
CA THR A 783 -11.62 -24.20 31.44
C THR A 783 -12.80 -23.37 31.93
N PHE A 784 -14.01 -23.73 31.55
CA PHE A 784 -15.24 -23.06 32.03
C PHE A 784 -15.61 -23.55 33.40
N LEU A 785 -15.82 -22.63 34.36
CA LEU A 785 -16.09 -22.90 35.80
C LEU A 785 -17.24 -22.04 36.31
N GLU A 786 -18.12 -22.62 37.15
CA GLU A 786 -19.15 -21.88 37.87
C GLU A 786 -18.62 -21.27 39.15
N LYS A 787 -17.51 -21.80 39.68
CA LYS A 787 -16.84 -21.33 40.89
C LYS A 787 -15.33 -21.38 40.68
N ASP A 788 -14.62 -20.39 41.28
CA ASP A 788 -13.15 -20.43 41.30
C ASP A 788 -12.61 -21.46 42.31
N HIS A 789 -11.31 -21.59 42.42
CA HIS A 789 -10.65 -22.56 43.31
C HIS A 789 -10.82 -22.26 44.79
N PHE A 790 -11.30 -21.04 45.16
CA PHE A 790 -11.70 -20.68 46.52
C PHE A 790 -13.15 -20.95 46.80
N GLY A 791 -13.95 -21.39 45.84
CA GLY A 791 -15.38 -21.61 45.93
C GLY A 791 -16.25 -20.37 45.73
N ASN A 792 -15.65 -19.25 45.29
CA ASN A 792 -16.40 -18.03 44.95
C ASN A 792 -17.23 -18.28 43.67
N ALA A 793 -18.50 -17.89 43.70
CA ALA A 793 -19.35 -17.96 42.49
C ALA A 793 -18.86 -16.97 41.44
N LEU A 794 -18.74 -17.44 40.22
CA LEU A 794 -18.30 -16.62 39.05
C LEU A 794 -19.53 -16.12 38.27
N GLN A 795 -19.41 -14.94 37.67
CA GLN A 795 -20.46 -14.29 36.89
C GLN A 795 -19.89 -13.87 35.53
N ASP A 796 -20.69 -13.98 34.46
CA ASP A 796 -20.31 -13.64 33.09
C ASP A 796 -21.28 -12.66 32.41
N ASP A 797 -22.15 -12.02 33.20
CA ASP A 797 -22.94 -10.86 32.79
C ASP A 797 -22.13 -9.56 32.85
N GLY A 798 -22.58 -8.52 32.16
CA GLY A 798 -21.92 -7.22 32.17
C GLY A 798 -22.53 -6.24 31.17
N GLU A 799 -21.77 -5.25 30.84
CA GLU A 799 -22.13 -4.28 29.81
C GLU A 799 -20.93 -3.93 28.93
N ILE A 800 -21.15 -3.69 27.65
CA ILE A 800 -20.13 -3.23 26.70
C ILE A 800 -20.40 -1.79 26.29
N LEU A 801 -19.39 -0.94 26.41
CA LEU A 801 -19.38 0.40 25.84
C LEU A 801 -18.46 0.41 24.62
N PHE A 802 -19.04 0.53 23.42
CA PHE A 802 -18.24 0.63 22.21
C PHE A 802 -17.55 2.00 22.15
N PRO A 803 -16.31 2.06 21.64
CA PRO A 803 -15.62 3.33 21.40
C PRO A 803 -16.45 4.30 20.54
N GLY A 804 -16.61 5.53 21.03
CA GLY A 804 -17.45 6.55 20.39
C GLY A 804 -18.93 6.56 20.83
N ASP A 805 -19.39 5.52 21.52
CA ASP A 805 -20.74 5.50 22.11
C ASP A 805 -20.77 6.14 23.51
N SER A 806 -21.91 6.73 23.86
CA SER A 806 -22.16 7.30 25.17
C SER A 806 -23.03 6.40 26.07
N LYS A 807 -23.49 5.25 25.54
CA LYS A 807 -24.39 4.34 26.27
C LYS A 807 -23.88 2.90 26.12
N ALA A 808 -23.70 2.26 27.27
CA ALA A 808 -23.36 0.85 27.36
C ALA A 808 -24.56 -0.05 26.99
N ILE A 809 -24.25 -1.21 26.39
CA ILE A 809 -25.20 -2.26 26.01
C ILE A 809 -25.02 -3.43 27.00
N PRO A 810 -26.05 -3.84 27.74
CA PRO A 810 -25.94 -4.96 28.67
C PRO A 810 -25.91 -6.30 27.94
N PHE A 811 -25.23 -7.28 28.52
CA PHE A 811 -25.26 -8.69 28.14
C PHE A 811 -25.38 -9.59 29.38
N GLN A 812 -25.99 -10.77 29.21
CA GLN A 812 -26.28 -11.69 30.34
C GLN A 812 -25.33 -12.92 30.32
N SER A 813 -24.51 -13.08 29.31
CA SER A 813 -23.63 -14.23 29.17
C SER A 813 -22.48 -13.98 28.19
N SER A 814 -21.47 -14.84 28.27
CA SER A 814 -20.37 -14.91 27.27
C SER A 814 -20.90 -14.92 25.84
N ALA A 815 -21.92 -15.76 25.55
CA ALA A 815 -22.49 -15.87 24.20
C ALA A 815 -23.11 -14.56 23.70
N GLU A 816 -23.82 -13.82 24.57
CA GLU A 816 -24.40 -12.53 24.20
C GLU A 816 -23.31 -11.47 23.94
N LEU A 817 -22.24 -11.45 24.72
CA LEU A 817 -21.08 -10.59 24.43
C LEU A 817 -20.46 -10.92 23.06
N MET A 818 -20.26 -12.22 22.75
CA MET A 818 -19.72 -12.64 21.45
C MET A 818 -20.64 -12.20 20.30
N ASP A 819 -21.94 -12.31 20.49
CA ASP A 819 -22.95 -11.86 19.51
C ASP A 819 -22.93 -10.34 19.29
N LEU A 820 -22.77 -9.54 20.35
CA LEU A 820 -22.64 -8.08 20.25
C LEU A 820 -21.38 -7.70 19.46
N LEU A 821 -20.25 -8.33 19.77
CA LEU A 821 -18.99 -8.10 19.07
C LEU A 821 -19.07 -8.55 17.60
N ALA A 822 -19.65 -9.70 17.31
CA ALA A 822 -19.80 -10.24 15.96
C ALA A 822 -20.65 -9.33 15.04
N LYS A 823 -21.68 -8.68 15.61
CA LYS A 823 -22.57 -7.77 14.89
C LYS A 823 -22.00 -6.36 14.73
N SER A 824 -20.94 -6.02 15.47
CA SER A 824 -20.36 -4.68 15.45
C SER A 824 -19.63 -4.39 14.13
N SER A 825 -20.06 -3.34 13.44
CA SER A 825 -19.35 -2.86 12.23
C SER A 825 -17.95 -2.36 12.57
N LEU A 826 -17.73 -1.81 13.76
CA LEU A 826 -16.41 -1.39 14.24
C LEU A 826 -15.42 -2.56 14.32
N VAL A 827 -15.88 -3.71 14.85
CA VAL A 827 -15.06 -4.93 14.92
C VAL A 827 -14.72 -5.44 13.53
N GLN A 828 -15.70 -5.49 12.61
CA GLN A 828 -15.49 -5.95 11.24
C GLN A 828 -14.54 -5.02 10.47
N GLU A 829 -14.68 -3.69 10.64
CA GLU A 829 -13.75 -2.71 10.05
C GLU A 829 -12.34 -2.87 10.64
N ASN A 830 -12.22 -3.13 11.95
CA ASN A 830 -10.93 -3.35 12.57
C ASN A 830 -10.23 -4.64 12.08
N ILE A 831 -10.97 -5.72 11.84
CA ILE A 831 -10.38 -6.92 11.24
C ILE A 831 -9.83 -6.57 9.83
N THR A 832 -10.58 -5.79 9.04
CA THR A 832 -10.07 -5.28 7.73
C THR A 832 -8.79 -4.46 7.91
N TRP A 833 -8.73 -3.61 8.91
CA TRP A 833 -7.54 -2.82 9.27
C TRP A 833 -6.34 -3.71 9.57
N LYS A 834 -6.51 -4.74 10.41
CA LYS A 834 -5.44 -5.69 10.77
C LYS A 834 -4.96 -6.49 9.57
N VAL A 835 -5.88 -6.94 8.70
CA VAL A 835 -5.54 -7.63 7.45
C VAL A 835 -4.74 -6.72 6.52
N ALA A 836 -5.16 -5.46 6.36
CA ALA A 836 -4.45 -4.49 5.53
C ALA A 836 -3.06 -4.16 6.10
N GLN A 837 -2.93 -4.01 7.41
CA GLN A 837 -1.66 -3.77 8.08
C GLN A 837 -0.66 -4.92 7.82
N PHE A 838 -1.12 -6.16 7.94
CA PHE A 838 -0.29 -7.33 7.62
C PHE A 838 0.05 -7.40 6.12
N ALA A 839 -0.93 -7.18 5.25
CA ALA A 839 -0.75 -7.21 3.80
C ALA A 839 0.26 -6.17 3.30
N LEU A 840 0.26 -4.98 3.89
CA LEU A 840 1.14 -3.86 3.53
C LEU A 840 2.50 -3.92 4.25
N GLY A 841 2.65 -4.73 5.29
CA GLY A 841 3.90 -4.87 6.06
C GLY A 841 4.34 -3.56 6.75
N ARG A 842 3.38 -2.71 7.12
CA ARG A 842 3.63 -1.45 7.83
C ARG A 842 2.48 -1.09 8.79
N PRO A 843 2.73 -0.29 9.82
CA PRO A 843 1.64 0.26 10.61
C PRO A 843 0.75 1.17 9.74
N LEU A 844 -0.53 1.21 10.07
CA LEU A 844 -1.48 2.14 9.48
C LEU A 844 -1.68 3.32 10.41
N VAL A 845 -1.84 4.51 9.86
CA VAL A 845 -1.98 5.79 10.56
C VAL A 845 -3.32 6.47 10.26
N GLY A 846 -3.62 7.60 10.89
CA GLY A 846 -4.88 8.31 10.73
C GLY A 846 -5.26 8.59 9.27
N SER A 847 -4.30 9.01 8.46
CA SER A 847 -4.51 9.25 7.03
C SER A 847 -4.86 8.01 6.18
N ASP A 848 -4.62 6.80 6.70
CA ASP A 848 -5.05 5.55 6.03
C ASP A 848 -6.55 5.27 6.22
N THR A 849 -7.19 5.88 7.22
CA THR A 849 -8.59 5.59 7.59
C THR A 849 -9.57 5.68 6.42
N PRO A 850 -9.58 6.73 5.58
CA PRO A 850 -10.51 6.82 4.46
C PRO A 850 -10.31 5.68 3.43
N HIS A 851 -9.07 5.28 3.19
CA HIS A 851 -8.73 4.22 2.25
C HIS A 851 -9.17 2.85 2.77
N ILE A 852 -8.93 2.57 4.06
CA ILE A 852 -9.36 1.31 4.69
C ILE A 852 -10.90 1.22 4.73
N LYS A 853 -11.59 2.31 5.00
CA LYS A 853 -13.07 2.36 4.90
C LYS A 853 -13.56 2.04 3.50
N LYS A 854 -12.90 2.57 2.45
CA LYS A 854 -13.23 2.25 1.05
C LYS A 854 -13.00 0.77 0.75
N ILE A 855 -11.87 0.19 1.19
CA ILE A 855 -11.57 -1.23 1.05
C ILE A 855 -12.62 -2.09 1.77
N HIS A 856 -12.94 -1.73 3.02
CA HIS A 856 -13.97 -2.42 3.81
C HIS A 856 -15.33 -2.38 3.12
N ALA A 857 -15.76 -1.20 2.68
CA ALA A 857 -17.04 -1.03 1.97
C ALA A 857 -17.10 -1.84 0.67
N GLN A 858 -15.98 -1.95 -0.08
CA GLN A 858 -15.92 -2.80 -1.26
C GLN A 858 -16.03 -4.28 -0.89
N ALA A 859 -15.29 -4.72 0.12
CA ALA A 859 -15.37 -6.10 0.60
C ALA A 859 -16.78 -6.47 1.10
N GLN A 860 -17.48 -5.54 1.77
CA GLN A 860 -18.86 -5.75 2.23
C GLN A 860 -19.85 -5.96 1.05
N LYS A 861 -19.67 -5.25 -0.07
CA LYS A 861 -20.47 -5.49 -1.30
C LYS A 861 -20.26 -6.89 -1.88
N GLU A 862 -19.11 -7.49 -1.63
CA GLU A 862 -18.73 -8.84 -2.07
C GLU A 862 -18.94 -9.91 -0.96
N GLY A 863 -19.81 -9.64 0.01
CA GLY A 863 -20.22 -10.55 1.07
C GLY A 863 -19.44 -10.49 2.36
N GLY A 864 -18.52 -9.51 2.54
CA GLY A 864 -17.78 -9.25 3.78
C GLY A 864 -16.86 -10.38 4.22
N THR A 865 -16.44 -11.25 3.30
CA THR A 865 -15.58 -12.40 3.58
C THR A 865 -14.11 -12.00 3.64
N TYR A 866 -13.29 -12.83 4.27
CA TYR A 866 -11.82 -12.63 4.29
C TYR A 866 -11.22 -12.57 2.87
N LYS A 867 -11.70 -13.44 1.98
CA LYS A 867 -11.29 -13.47 0.55
C LYS A 867 -11.64 -12.15 -0.15
N ALA A 868 -12.83 -11.60 0.10
CA ALA A 868 -13.24 -10.30 -0.44
C ALA A 868 -12.37 -9.15 0.06
N ILE A 869 -11.95 -9.17 1.34
CA ILE A 869 -11.02 -8.18 1.88
C ILE A 869 -9.65 -8.26 1.19
N LEU A 870 -9.08 -9.45 1.06
CA LEU A 870 -7.81 -9.64 0.36
C LEU A 870 -7.89 -9.16 -1.09
N LYS A 871 -8.98 -9.48 -1.79
CA LYS A 871 -9.22 -8.99 -3.17
C LYS A 871 -9.31 -7.47 -3.21
N ALA A 872 -10.07 -6.86 -2.32
CA ALA A 872 -10.22 -5.41 -2.26
C ALA A 872 -8.89 -4.69 -1.96
N ILE A 873 -8.03 -5.25 -1.09
CA ILE A 873 -6.68 -4.73 -0.83
C ILE A 873 -5.81 -4.88 -2.09
N ALA A 874 -5.78 -6.05 -2.72
CA ALA A 874 -4.96 -6.33 -3.91
C ALA A 874 -5.28 -5.39 -5.07
N LEU A 875 -6.55 -5.01 -5.22
CA LEU A 875 -7.02 -4.10 -6.28
C LEU A 875 -7.04 -2.63 -5.87
N SER A 876 -6.61 -2.30 -4.65
CA SER A 876 -6.55 -0.92 -4.14
C SER A 876 -5.30 -0.18 -4.63
N ASP A 877 -5.36 1.15 -4.54
CA ASP A 877 -4.23 2.03 -4.85
C ASP A 877 -2.99 1.75 -3.98
N TYR A 878 -3.14 1.17 -2.79
CA TYR A 878 -2.01 0.74 -1.95
C TYR A 878 -1.13 -0.31 -2.61
N ILE A 879 -1.70 -1.19 -3.41
CA ILE A 879 -0.96 -2.24 -4.13
C ILE A 879 -0.63 -1.81 -5.56
N GLN A 880 -1.55 -1.11 -6.23
CA GLN A 880 -1.42 -0.75 -7.63
C GLN A 880 -0.52 0.48 -7.90
N SER A 881 -0.30 1.31 -6.87
CA SER A 881 0.46 2.54 -7.01
C SER A 881 1.56 2.66 -5.96
N THR A 882 2.59 3.45 -6.28
CA THR A 882 3.62 3.85 -5.32
C THR A 882 3.67 5.37 -5.25
N ARG A 883 3.86 5.90 -4.04
CA ARG A 883 4.12 7.32 -3.82
C ARG A 883 5.63 7.52 -3.75
N THR A 884 6.15 8.48 -4.51
CA THR A 884 7.56 8.81 -4.45
C THR A 884 7.76 10.06 -3.60
N GLU A 885 8.81 10.08 -2.78
CA GLU A 885 9.21 11.30 -2.08
C GLU A 885 9.76 12.33 -3.05
N ALA A 886 9.47 13.60 -2.81
CA ALA A 886 10.15 14.69 -3.50
C ALA A 886 11.60 14.73 -2.99
N LEU A 887 12.55 14.40 -3.86
CA LEU A 887 13.95 14.66 -3.56
C LEU A 887 14.14 16.18 -3.58
N ASN A 888 14.42 16.75 -2.42
CA ASN A 888 14.91 18.13 -2.39
C ASN A 888 16.18 18.18 -3.24
N GLU A 889 16.15 18.95 -4.33
CA GLU A 889 17.40 19.21 -5.08
C GLU A 889 18.38 19.92 -4.12
N PRO A 890 19.64 19.43 -4.04
CA PRO A 890 20.65 20.05 -3.17
C PRO A 890 21.01 21.46 -3.64
#